data_5631fdff3c14903e8f4203509055acc7
#
_entry.id   5631fdff3c14903e8f4203509055acc7
#
_cell.length_a   1.000
_cell.length_b   1.000
_cell.length_c   1.000
_cell.angle_alpha   90.00
_cell.angle_beta   90.00
_cell.angle_gamma   90.00
#
_symmetry.space_group_name_H-M   'P 1'
#
loop_
_entity.id
_entity.type
_entity.pdbx_description
1 polymer ?
#
loop_
_entity_poly.entity_id
_entity_poly.type
_entity_poly.pdbx_seq_one_letter_code
_entity_poly.pdbx_strand_id
1 'polypeptide(L)'
;MWLLRGFVFLLVLCLLHQSNSSLIRLNHNGFEDIIIVIDPSVPEDEKIIEQIQDMVTTASTYLFEATERRFFFKNVSILIPENWKENPLYKRPKHENYEHADVIVAPPTLPGRDEPYTKQFTECGEKGEHIHFTPDFLLGKKQNEYGPPGRLFVHEWAHLRWGVFDEYNEDQPFYGAKSKKIEATRCSAGISGINRVYKCQGGSCITRTCRIDSKTKLYEKDCQFFPDKVQTEKASIMFMQSIDSVVEFCKENTHNQEAPSLQNKKCNFRSTWEVISSSEDFNNTIPMVTPPPPPVFSLLKISQRIVCLVLDKSGSMAVIGELRPHLDGSEVVLLTDGEDHTASSCIDEVKQSGAIVHFIALGTAAEEAVIEMSKITGGHHFYASDKAQNNGLIDAFGALTSGNTELSQKSLQLESKGLTLNSNPWMNDTVIIDSTVGKDTFFLITWSSLPPSISLWDPNGTIMENFTVDATSKMAYLSIPGTAKVGTWAYSLQAKANPETLTITVTSRAANSSVPPITLNAKMNKDINSFPSPMIVYAEILQGFVPVLGANVTAVIESQSGHTEVLELLDNGAGADSFKNDGVYSRYFTAYTENGSYSLKVWAHGGANTARLSLQPPLNRAAYIPGWVVNGEIEANPPRPEIDEDTQTTLEDFSRTASGGAFVVSQVPPPSQITDLDATLQEDEIILTWTAPGDNFDVGKAQHYIIKISGSILDLRDSFDDALQVNTTDLSPKEANSKEIFAFKPGNISEENATHIFIAIKSIDKSNLTSEVSNIAQVALFTPQANPDDTYPTPTPTPTPTPTPTTDKSHNSGVNISTLVLSVIGSIVIVNIILSTTI
;
A
#
# COMPACT_ATOMS: atom_id res chain seq x y z
N MET A 1 -14.01 12.61 -43.65
CA MET A 1 -14.62 11.47 -42.94
C MET A 1 -13.62 10.61 -42.18
N TRP A 2 -12.43 10.33 -42.73
CA TRP A 2 -11.37 9.57 -42.02
C TRP A 2 -10.67 10.38 -40.89
N LEU A 3 -10.43 11.67 -41.08
CA LEU A 3 -9.85 12.58 -40.07
C LEU A 3 -10.82 12.81 -38.89
N LEU A 4 -12.11 12.84 -39.10
CA LEU A 4 -13.11 12.98 -38.04
C LEU A 4 -13.21 11.72 -37.17
N ARG A 5 -13.08 10.52 -37.79
CA ARG A 5 -13.02 9.25 -37.01
C ARG A 5 -11.74 9.10 -36.22
N GLY A 6 -10.61 9.57 -36.73
CA GLY A 6 -9.34 9.60 -35.97
C GLY A 6 -9.39 10.56 -34.77
N PHE A 7 -10.06 11.71 -34.93
CA PHE A 7 -10.18 12.70 -33.84
C PHE A 7 -11.15 12.24 -32.73
N VAL A 8 -12.25 11.55 -33.10
CA VAL A 8 -13.17 10.94 -32.14
C VAL A 8 -12.50 9.78 -31.41
N PHE A 9 -11.67 8.99 -32.08
CA PHE A 9 -10.91 7.89 -31.46
C PHE A 9 -9.82 8.42 -30.49
N LEU A 10 -9.16 9.54 -30.81
CA LEU A 10 -8.22 10.21 -29.92
C LEU A 10 -8.91 10.87 -28.71
N LEU A 11 -10.11 11.43 -28.90
CA LEU A 11 -10.92 12.00 -27.82
C LEU A 11 -11.47 10.93 -26.85
N VAL A 12 -11.84 9.76 -27.37
CA VAL A 12 -12.26 8.62 -26.54
C VAL A 12 -11.06 8.01 -25.79
N LEU A 13 -9.86 7.98 -26.39
CA LEU A 13 -8.64 7.55 -25.70
C LEU A 13 -8.20 8.50 -24.57
N CYS A 14 -8.49 9.79 -24.69
CA CYS A 14 -8.18 10.76 -23.61
C CYS A 14 -9.17 10.71 -22.42
N LEU A 15 -10.31 10.06 -22.55
CA LEU A 15 -11.32 9.96 -21.49
C LEU A 15 -11.22 8.66 -20.67
N LEU A 16 -10.31 7.74 -21.02
CA LEU A 16 -10.26 6.39 -20.45
C LEU A 16 -9.18 6.15 -19.38
N HIS A 17 -8.57 7.21 -18.80
CA HIS A 17 -7.58 7.05 -17.74
C HIS A 17 -8.03 7.69 -16.44
N GLN A 18 -8.87 7.03 -15.70
CA GLN A 18 -9.05 7.33 -14.27
C GLN A 18 -9.17 6.03 -13.47
N SER A 19 -8.11 5.73 -12.74
CA SER A 19 -8.13 4.73 -11.68
C SER A 19 -8.88 5.27 -10.44
N ASN A 20 -9.63 4.41 -9.80
CA ASN A 20 -10.59 4.71 -8.74
C ASN A 20 -9.95 4.90 -7.37
N SER A 21 -9.03 5.80 -7.11
CA SER A 21 -8.55 5.95 -5.73
C SER A 21 -8.63 7.35 -5.17
N SER A 22 -8.57 8.39 -5.83
CA SER A 22 -8.56 9.73 -5.25
C SER A 22 -9.44 10.69 -6.05
N LEU A 23 -10.29 11.44 -5.34
CA LEU A 23 -11.12 12.50 -5.91
C LEU A 23 -10.32 13.78 -6.21
N ILE A 24 -9.01 13.80 -5.94
CA ILE A 24 -8.14 14.96 -6.15
C ILE A 24 -8.19 15.42 -7.60
N ARG A 25 -8.65 16.61 -7.80
CA ARG A 25 -8.69 17.28 -9.11
C ARG A 25 -7.65 18.37 -9.20
N LEU A 26 -7.09 18.55 -10.39
CA LEU A 26 -6.22 19.67 -10.71
C LEU A 26 -7.02 20.72 -11.46
N ASN A 27 -7.20 21.90 -10.85
CA ASN A 27 -7.95 23.01 -11.40
C ASN A 27 -7.14 24.29 -11.37
N HIS A 28 -6.77 24.83 -12.53
CA HIS A 28 -5.93 26.02 -12.68
C HIS A 28 -4.67 25.96 -11.78
N ASN A 29 -3.87 24.92 -11.95
CA ASN A 29 -2.64 24.69 -11.20
C ASN A 29 -2.83 24.33 -9.70
N GLY A 30 -4.04 24.40 -9.15
CA GLY A 30 -4.33 24.09 -7.75
C GLY A 30 -4.97 22.71 -7.59
N PHE A 31 -4.47 21.93 -6.65
CA PHE A 31 -5.11 20.67 -6.24
C PHE A 31 -6.30 20.95 -5.34
N GLU A 32 -7.45 20.42 -5.74
CA GLU A 32 -8.75 20.50 -5.03
C GLU A 32 -9.21 19.12 -4.60
N ASP A 33 -10.21 19.12 -3.69
CA ASP A 33 -10.86 17.91 -3.17
C ASP A 33 -9.93 16.96 -2.41
N ILE A 34 -8.89 17.51 -1.79
CA ILE A 34 -7.97 16.75 -0.92
C ILE A 34 -8.67 16.46 0.39
N ILE A 35 -8.65 15.19 0.81
CA ILE A 35 -9.31 14.72 2.03
C ILE A 35 -8.27 14.27 3.05
N ILE A 36 -8.21 14.96 4.17
CA ILE A 36 -7.39 14.59 5.34
C ILE A 36 -8.31 14.09 6.43
N VAL A 37 -8.13 12.86 6.88
CA VAL A 37 -8.98 12.25 7.92
C VAL A 37 -8.20 12.09 9.21
N ILE A 38 -8.82 12.44 10.33
CA ILE A 38 -8.33 12.08 11.66
C ILE A 38 -9.03 10.78 12.06
N ASP A 39 -8.24 9.74 12.36
CA ASP A 39 -8.76 8.44 12.75
C ASP A 39 -9.50 8.52 14.10
N PRO A 40 -10.64 7.81 14.29
CA PRO A 40 -11.38 7.81 15.55
C PRO A 40 -10.59 7.33 16.77
N SER A 41 -9.51 6.58 16.60
CA SER A 41 -8.62 6.17 17.69
C SER A 41 -7.72 7.32 18.23
N VAL A 42 -7.62 8.44 17.49
CA VAL A 42 -6.85 9.60 17.90
C VAL A 42 -7.62 10.38 18.97
N PRO A 43 -7.05 10.60 20.16
CA PRO A 43 -7.68 11.42 21.20
C PRO A 43 -7.95 12.85 20.73
N GLU A 44 -9.06 13.44 21.20
CA GLU A 44 -9.44 14.82 20.87
C GLU A 44 -8.34 15.80 21.28
N ASP A 45 -7.75 16.49 20.29
CA ASP A 45 -6.81 17.59 20.46
C ASP A 45 -6.93 18.58 19.27
N GLU A 46 -7.51 19.74 19.52
CA GLU A 46 -7.72 20.78 18.48
C GLU A 46 -6.41 21.25 17.86
N LYS A 47 -5.27 21.11 18.56
CA LYS A 47 -3.95 21.46 18.00
C LYS A 47 -3.60 20.62 16.77
N ILE A 48 -4.10 19.40 16.68
CA ILE A 48 -3.88 18.55 15.50
C ILE A 48 -4.46 19.24 14.26
N ILE A 49 -5.66 19.82 14.37
CA ILE A 49 -6.29 20.55 13.26
C ILE A 49 -5.44 21.76 12.86
N GLU A 50 -4.97 22.54 13.84
CA GLU A 50 -4.11 23.71 13.58
C GLU A 50 -2.80 23.29 12.91
N GLN A 51 -2.19 22.20 13.36
CA GLN A 51 -0.95 21.69 12.78
C GLN A 51 -1.15 21.11 11.37
N ILE A 52 -2.28 20.48 11.07
CA ILE A 52 -2.62 20.07 9.70
C ILE A 52 -2.73 21.28 8.79
N GLN A 53 -3.41 22.34 9.23
CA GLN A 53 -3.56 23.58 8.44
C GLN A 53 -2.22 24.27 8.19
N ASP A 54 -1.36 24.35 9.20
CA ASP A 54 -0.01 24.91 9.07
C ASP A 54 0.88 24.07 8.15
N MET A 55 0.86 22.75 8.31
CA MET A 55 1.58 21.80 7.45
C MET A 55 1.19 21.99 5.98
N VAL A 56 -0.10 21.98 5.65
CA VAL A 56 -0.57 22.14 4.26
C VAL A 56 -0.25 23.52 3.71
N THR A 57 -0.35 24.56 4.53
CA THR A 57 -0.04 25.95 4.09
C THR A 57 1.44 26.10 3.74
N THR A 58 2.33 25.59 4.60
CA THR A 58 3.78 25.61 4.34
C THR A 58 4.16 24.70 3.18
N ALA A 59 3.53 23.53 3.09
CA ALA A 59 3.70 22.59 1.99
C ALA A 59 3.27 23.18 0.64
N SER A 60 2.19 23.97 0.60
CA SER A 60 1.71 24.60 -0.64
C SER A 60 2.76 25.54 -1.24
N THR A 61 3.44 26.32 -0.41
CA THR A 61 4.53 27.19 -0.83
C THR A 61 5.74 26.39 -1.32
N TYR A 62 6.09 25.34 -0.59
CA TYR A 62 7.22 24.48 -0.93
C TYR A 62 6.97 23.69 -2.23
N LEU A 63 5.76 23.14 -2.40
CA LEU A 63 5.35 22.45 -3.63
C LEU A 63 5.42 23.37 -4.85
N PHE A 64 4.97 24.64 -4.68
CA PHE A 64 5.02 25.63 -5.75
C PHE A 64 6.45 25.91 -6.21
N GLU A 65 7.39 26.03 -5.28
CA GLU A 65 8.81 26.17 -5.60
C GLU A 65 9.36 24.91 -6.27
N ALA A 66 9.12 23.74 -5.67
CA ALA A 66 9.61 22.44 -6.12
C ALA A 66 9.14 22.04 -7.53
N THR A 67 7.99 22.53 -7.95
CA THR A 67 7.39 22.24 -9.27
C THR A 67 7.54 23.40 -10.27
N GLU A 68 8.56 24.22 -10.10
CA GLU A 68 8.86 25.35 -11.01
C GLU A 68 7.65 26.27 -11.19
N ARG A 69 7.00 26.64 -10.07
CA ARG A 69 5.84 27.52 -9.98
C ARG A 69 4.57 26.99 -10.65
N ARG A 70 4.36 25.66 -10.62
CA ARG A 70 3.19 25.06 -11.27
C ARG A 70 2.10 24.68 -10.29
N PHE A 71 2.41 23.90 -9.22
CA PHE A 71 1.39 23.27 -8.39
C PHE A 71 1.31 23.88 -6.98
N PHE A 72 0.11 23.90 -6.42
CA PHE A 72 -0.17 24.32 -5.05
C PHE A 72 -1.43 23.62 -4.52
N PHE A 73 -1.60 23.58 -3.22
CA PHE A 73 -2.81 23.08 -2.58
C PHE A 73 -3.85 24.20 -2.50
N LYS A 74 -5.05 23.94 -3.01
CA LYS A 74 -6.11 24.96 -3.14
C LYS A 74 -7.26 24.74 -2.16
N ASN A 75 -7.90 23.55 -2.17
CA ASN A 75 -9.00 23.20 -1.28
C ASN A 75 -8.70 21.91 -0.56
N VAL A 76 -8.82 21.92 0.77
CA VAL A 76 -8.55 20.79 1.64
C VAL A 76 -9.68 20.60 2.65
N SER A 77 -10.26 19.42 2.69
CA SER A 77 -11.27 19.01 3.65
C SER A 77 -10.62 18.21 4.77
N ILE A 78 -10.87 18.59 6.03
CA ILE A 78 -10.41 17.87 7.21
C ILE A 78 -11.62 17.20 7.85
N LEU A 79 -11.64 15.86 7.85
CA LEU A 79 -12.68 15.06 8.47
C LEU A 79 -12.35 14.82 9.94
N ILE A 80 -13.27 15.28 10.79
CA ILE A 80 -13.20 15.17 12.25
C ILE A 80 -13.96 13.92 12.68
N PRO A 81 -13.41 13.09 13.58
CA PRO A 81 -14.05 11.88 14.06
C PRO A 81 -15.40 12.16 14.76
N GLU A 82 -16.34 11.23 14.65
CA GLU A 82 -17.65 11.34 15.32
C GLU A 82 -17.53 11.46 16.85
N ASN A 83 -16.56 10.78 17.45
CA ASN A 83 -16.35 10.76 18.91
C ASN A 83 -15.73 12.06 19.47
N TRP A 84 -15.29 13.01 18.64
CA TRP A 84 -14.85 14.33 19.09
C TRP A 84 -16.07 15.20 19.40
N LYS A 85 -15.88 16.24 20.23
CA LYS A 85 -16.98 17.16 20.60
C LYS A 85 -17.51 17.93 19.42
N GLU A 86 -18.80 18.31 19.50
CA GLU A 86 -19.42 19.18 18.52
C GLU A 86 -18.83 20.58 18.55
N ASN A 87 -18.58 21.17 17.37
CA ASN A 87 -18.14 22.55 17.21
C ASN A 87 -19.01 23.21 16.13
N PRO A 88 -19.52 24.44 16.35
CA PRO A 88 -20.34 25.15 15.36
C PRO A 88 -19.63 25.43 14.02
N LEU A 89 -18.31 25.31 13.97
CA LEU A 89 -17.51 25.46 12.74
C LEU A 89 -17.52 24.21 11.87
N TYR A 90 -17.90 23.05 12.43
CA TYR A 90 -17.93 21.81 11.69
C TYR A 90 -19.17 21.75 10.80
N LYS A 91 -18.94 21.41 9.54
CA LYS A 91 -20.00 21.19 8.54
C LYS A 91 -20.21 19.71 8.31
N ARG A 92 -21.33 19.36 7.72
CA ARG A 92 -21.58 18.00 7.27
C ARG A 92 -20.78 17.72 6.00
N PRO A 93 -20.07 16.57 5.87
CA PRO A 93 -19.42 16.17 4.63
C PRO A 93 -20.45 15.91 3.53
N LYS A 94 -20.06 16.03 2.28
CA LYS A 94 -20.85 15.67 1.09
C LYS A 94 -20.42 14.31 0.56
N HIS A 95 -19.35 14.33 -0.21
CA HIS A 95 -18.75 13.14 -0.81
C HIS A 95 -17.49 12.70 -0.05
N GLU A 96 -17.01 13.55 0.84
CA GLU A 96 -15.82 13.29 1.65
C GLU A 96 -16.12 12.18 2.67
N ASN A 97 -15.32 11.15 2.64
CA ASN A 97 -15.45 9.99 3.51
C ASN A 97 -14.09 9.38 3.87
N TYR A 98 -14.07 8.46 4.82
CA TYR A 98 -12.84 7.81 5.30
C TYR A 98 -12.18 6.94 4.22
N GLU A 99 -12.96 6.25 3.40
CA GLU A 99 -12.45 5.31 2.39
C GLU A 99 -11.71 6.01 1.25
N HIS A 100 -12.02 7.29 1.00
CA HIS A 100 -11.39 8.13 -0.02
C HIS A 100 -10.38 9.11 0.58
N ALA A 101 -9.89 8.86 1.81
CA ALA A 101 -8.90 9.71 2.44
C ALA A 101 -7.57 9.68 1.69
N ASP A 102 -7.07 10.84 1.30
CA ASP A 102 -5.73 11.00 0.71
C ASP A 102 -4.66 11.02 1.79
N VAL A 103 -5.03 11.49 2.99
CA VAL A 103 -4.15 11.55 4.16
C VAL A 103 -4.90 11.04 5.38
N ILE A 104 -4.29 10.12 6.12
CA ILE A 104 -4.81 9.57 7.36
C ILE A 104 -3.91 9.95 8.52
N VAL A 105 -4.48 10.61 9.53
CA VAL A 105 -3.81 10.88 10.79
C VAL A 105 -4.23 9.83 11.80
N ALA A 106 -3.34 8.91 12.13
CA ALA A 106 -3.64 7.75 12.98
C ALA A 106 -2.43 7.38 13.87
N PRO A 107 -2.61 6.53 14.89
CA PRO A 107 -1.49 6.01 15.66
C PRO A 107 -0.44 5.32 14.79
N PRO A 108 0.82 5.21 15.26
CA PRO A 108 1.88 4.55 14.50
C PRO A 108 1.55 3.07 14.22
N THR A 109 1.88 2.61 13.02
CA THR A 109 1.71 1.22 12.59
C THR A 109 2.46 0.24 13.50
N LEU A 110 3.67 0.60 13.88
CA LEU A 110 4.50 -0.15 14.81
C LEU A 110 4.81 0.71 16.05
N PRO A 111 4.75 0.15 17.27
CA PRO A 111 4.98 0.92 18.49
C PRO A 111 6.31 1.67 18.49
N GLY A 112 6.26 2.98 18.77
CA GLY A 112 7.43 3.84 18.78
C GLY A 112 8.01 4.22 17.41
N ARG A 113 7.32 3.86 16.32
CA ARG A 113 7.71 4.16 14.95
C ARG A 113 6.75 5.20 14.37
N ASP A 114 7.11 6.48 14.51
CA ASP A 114 6.29 7.61 14.09
C ASP A 114 6.68 8.16 12.71
N GLU A 115 7.39 7.36 11.90
CA GLU A 115 7.75 7.74 10.56
C GLU A 115 6.50 7.93 9.68
N PRO A 116 6.33 9.09 9.05
CA PRO A 116 5.37 9.25 7.97
C PRO A 116 5.68 8.33 6.80
N TYR A 117 4.65 7.87 6.12
CA TYR A 117 4.81 7.05 4.91
C TYR A 117 3.63 7.21 3.97
N THR A 118 3.87 6.91 2.70
CA THR A 118 2.81 6.77 1.70
C THR A 118 2.61 5.30 1.37
N LYS A 119 1.38 4.83 1.50
CA LYS A 119 1.02 3.50 1.03
C LYS A 119 0.94 3.52 -0.49
N GLN A 120 1.87 2.82 -1.13
CA GLN A 120 1.96 2.69 -2.57
C GLN A 120 2.38 1.27 -2.91
N PHE A 121 1.56 0.56 -3.66
CA PHE A 121 1.85 -0.79 -4.16
C PHE A 121 1.71 -0.87 -5.68
N THR A 122 1.53 0.27 -6.33
CA THR A 122 1.39 0.40 -7.77
C THR A 122 2.76 0.62 -8.46
N GLU A 123 2.76 0.60 -9.77
CA GLU A 123 3.95 0.81 -10.58
C GLU A 123 4.40 2.28 -10.59
N CYS A 124 5.62 2.51 -11.09
CA CYS A 124 6.18 3.85 -11.23
C CYS A 124 5.32 4.74 -12.14
N GLY A 125 4.95 5.90 -11.65
CA GLY A 125 4.09 6.86 -12.35
C GLY A 125 2.61 6.69 -12.03
N GLU A 126 2.23 5.63 -11.30
CA GLU A 126 0.86 5.38 -10.86
C GLU A 126 0.64 5.93 -9.44
N LYS A 127 -0.56 6.44 -9.17
CA LYS A 127 -0.89 7.06 -7.88
C LYS A 127 -0.80 6.07 -6.72
N GLY A 128 -0.35 6.55 -5.56
CA GLY A 128 -0.45 5.84 -4.28
C GLY A 128 -1.87 5.84 -3.71
N GLU A 129 -2.05 5.18 -2.58
CA GLU A 129 -3.35 5.05 -1.91
C GLU A 129 -3.63 6.20 -0.93
N HIS A 130 -2.78 6.35 0.07
CA HIS A 130 -2.89 7.41 1.07
C HIS A 130 -1.55 7.66 1.77
N ILE A 131 -1.44 8.84 2.36
CA ILE A 131 -0.33 9.23 3.23
C ILE A 131 -0.74 8.97 4.68
N HIS A 132 0.13 8.40 5.49
CA HIS A 132 -0.08 8.18 6.92
C HIS A 132 0.82 9.11 7.74
N PHE A 133 0.21 9.88 8.66
CA PHE A 133 0.90 10.70 9.65
C PHE A 133 0.49 10.29 11.06
N THR A 134 1.43 10.36 12.00
CA THR A 134 1.10 10.17 13.42
C THR A 134 0.81 11.51 14.11
N PRO A 135 -0.04 11.52 15.15
CA PRO A 135 -0.27 12.73 15.96
C PRO A 135 1.02 13.32 16.54
N ASP A 136 1.95 12.48 17.01
CA ASP A 136 3.22 12.93 17.58
C ASP A 136 4.13 13.61 16.55
N PHE A 137 4.12 13.14 15.29
CA PHE A 137 4.82 13.82 14.21
C PHE A 137 4.19 15.19 13.93
N LEU A 138 2.87 15.29 13.77
CA LEU A 138 2.16 16.55 13.49
C LEU A 138 2.37 17.57 14.61
N LEU A 139 2.35 17.13 15.87
CA LEU A 139 2.60 18.00 17.04
C LEU A 139 4.08 18.41 17.20
N GLY A 140 4.92 18.10 16.21
CA GLY A 140 6.32 18.55 16.14
C GLY A 140 7.29 17.78 17.02
N LYS A 141 6.86 16.69 17.70
CA LYS A 141 7.72 15.91 18.59
C LYS A 141 8.79 15.08 17.84
N LYS A 142 8.65 14.94 16.53
CA LYS A 142 9.48 14.12 15.65
C LYS A 142 10.17 14.90 14.53
N GLN A 143 10.14 16.22 14.61
CA GLN A 143 10.68 17.09 13.57
C GLN A 143 12.21 16.97 13.41
N ASN A 144 12.94 16.66 14.48
CA ASN A 144 14.39 16.46 14.39
C ASN A 144 14.76 15.18 13.64
N GLU A 145 13.93 14.14 13.78
CA GLU A 145 14.16 12.80 13.19
C GLU A 145 13.72 12.71 11.73
N TYR A 146 12.67 13.46 11.32
CA TYR A 146 12.08 13.33 9.97
C TYR A 146 11.99 14.65 9.20
N GLY A 147 12.25 15.78 9.85
CA GLY A 147 12.20 17.11 9.23
C GLY A 147 10.87 17.85 9.41
N PRO A 148 10.77 19.09 8.85
CA PRO A 148 9.59 19.93 8.97
C PRO A 148 8.35 19.31 8.29
N PRO A 149 7.17 19.31 8.94
CA PRO A 149 5.96 18.65 8.42
C PRO A 149 5.55 19.11 7.01
N GLY A 150 5.61 20.42 6.71
CA GLY A 150 5.23 20.91 5.38
C GLY A 150 6.15 20.45 4.24
N ARG A 151 7.46 20.34 4.49
CA ARG A 151 8.40 19.79 3.50
C ARG A 151 8.23 18.30 3.31
N LEU A 152 8.01 17.58 4.42
CA LEU A 152 7.77 16.15 4.37
C LEU A 152 6.42 15.83 3.71
N PHE A 153 5.40 16.65 3.89
CA PHE A 153 4.14 16.47 3.18
C PHE A 153 4.32 16.53 1.65
N VAL A 154 5.19 17.37 1.12
CA VAL A 154 5.49 17.40 -0.32
C VAL A 154 6.25 16.15 -0.78
N HIS A 155 7.14 15.61 0.04
CA HIS A 155 7.82 14.34 -0.20
C HIS A 155 6.78 13.21 -0.32
N GLU A 156 5.93 13.05 0.68
CA GLU A 156 4.88 12.00 0.68
C GLU A 156 3.83 12.24 -0.43
N TRP A 157 3.52 13.50 -0.72
CA TRP A 157 2.64 13.85 -1.84
C TRP A 157 3.19 13.41 -3.20
N ALA A 158 4.51 13.44 -3.38
CA ALA A 158 5.11 12.99 -4.63
C ALA A 158 4.93 11.48 -4.83
N HIS A 159 5.00 10.68 -3.77
CA HIS A 159 4.62 9.27 -3.81
C HIS A 159 3.13 9.10 -4.16
N LEU A 160 2.26 9.82 -3.42
CA LEU A 160 0.81 9.69 -3.58
C LEU A 160 0.35 10.12 -4.98
N ARG A 161 0.80 11.28 -5.46
CA ARG A 161 0.24 11.89 -6.69
C ARG A 161 0.90 11.41 -7.97
N TRP A 162 2.21 11.21 -7.95
CA TRP A 162 3.00 10.94 -9.14
C TRP A 162 3.70 9.58 -9.12
N GLY A 163 3.50 8.78 -8.10
CA GLY A 163 4.03 7.42 -8.04
C GLY A 163 5.55 7.33 -8.17
N VAL A 164 6.27 8.34 -7.70
CA VAL A 164 7.74 8.31 -7.58
C VAL A 164 8.14 7.58 -6.30
N PHE A 165 9.39 7.15 -6.21
CA PHE A 165 9.92 6.40 -5.08
C PHE A 165 11.07 7.14 -4.40
N ASP A 166 11.44 6.64 -3.21
CA ASP A 166 12.56 7.15 -2.44
C ASP A 166 13.89 7.09 -3.20
N GLU A 167 14.66 8.16 -3.11
CA GLU A 167 16.00 8.26 -3.68
C GLU A 167 17.08 7.87 -2.68
N TYR A 168 16.74 7.07 -1.68
CA TYR A 168 17.62 6.36 -0.75
C TYR A 168 17.18 4.88 -0.65
N ASN A 169 17.93 4.08 0.13
CA ASN A 169 17.57 2.69 0.35
C ASN A 169 18.15 2.23 1.71
N GLU A 170 17.28 1.96 2.69
CA GLU A 170 17.72 1.51 4.02
C GLU A 170 18.26 0.08 4.01
N ASP A 171 17.85 -0.77 3.06
CA ASP A 171 18.37 -2.14 2.92
C ASP A 171 19.74 -2.17 2.23
N GLN A 172 20.00 -1.18 1.36
CA GLN A 172 21.26 -1.00 0.67
C GLN A 172 21.77 0.44 0.83
N PRO A 173 22.13 0.85 2.08
CA PRO A 173 22.46 2.24 2.37
C PRO A 173 23.77 2.71 1.74
N PHE A 174 24.60 1.78 1.24
CA PHE A 174 25.87 2.07 0.60
C PHE A 174 26.08 1.22 -0.67
N TYR A 175 26.81 1.75 -1.61
CA TYR A 175 27.17 1.07 -2.85
C TYR A 175 28.56 1.44 -3.33
N GLY A 176 29.13 0.66 -4.26
CA GLY A 176 30.38 0.97 -4.92
C GLY A 176 30.16 1.86 -6.14
N ALA A 177 30.56 3.13 -6.06
CA ALA A 177 30.39 4.10 -7.14
C ALA A 177 31.43 3.92 -8.26
N LYS A 178 31.19 4.46 -9.48
CA LYS A 178 32.16 4.51 -10.59
C LYS A 178 33.48 5.14 -10.20
N SER A 179 33.49 6.02 -9.20
CA SER A 179 34.69 6.56 -8.58
C SER A 179 35.55 5.52 -7.87
N LYS A 180 35.13 4.25 -7.79
CA LYS A 180 35.72 3.14 -7.02
C LYS A 180 35.71 3.38 -5.50
N LYS A 181 34.89 4.31 -5.02
CA LYS A 181 34.66 4.59 -3.60
C LYS A 181 33.34 4.01 -3.14
N ILE A 182 33.23 3.77 -1.83
CA ILE A 182 31.95 3.46 -1.22
C ILE A 182 31.20 4.78 -1.00
N GLU A 183 29.99 4.89 -1.61
CA GLU A 183 29.11 6.04 -1.48
C GLU A 183 27.81 5.65 -0.79
N ALA A 184 27.18 6.61 -0.10
CA ALA A 184 25.84 6.43 0.44
C ALA A 184 24.80 6.43 -0.70
N THR A 185 23.81 5.56 -0.61
CA THR A 185 22.70 5.49 -1.56
C THR A 185 21.82 6.71 -1.40
N ARG A 186 21.96 7.67 -2.30
CA ARG A 186 21.23 8.94 -2.30
C ARG A 186 21.18 9.59 -3.67
N CYS A 187 20.22 10.43 -3.90
CA CYS A 187 20.19 11.47 -4.91
C CYS A 187 19.89 12.82 -4.22
N SER A 188 20.56 13.91 -4.54
CA SER A 188 21.75 13.99 -5.39
C SER A 188 23.01 13.47 -4.68
N ALA A 189 23.96 12.95 -5.43
CA ALA A 189 25.27 12.62 -4.89
C ALA A 189 26.01 13.85 -4.30
N GLY A 190 25.58 15.06 -4.68
CA GLY A 190 26.10 16.33 -4.19
C GLY A 190 25.74 16.68 -2.74
N ILE A 191 24.76 16.02 -2.14
CA ILE A 191 24.47 16.17 -0.70
C ILE A 191 25.70 15.75 0.10
N SER A 192 26.34 16.72 0.76
CA SER A 192 27.55 16.50 1.54
C SER A 192 27.25 15.95 2.94
N GLY A 193 28.20 15.24 3.51
CA GLY A 193 28.09 14.61 4.82
C GLY A 193 29.21 13.61 5.06
N ILE A 194 29.15 12.89 6.18
CA ILE A 194 30.16 11.91 6.58
C ILE A 194 29.52 10.57 6.96
N ASN A 195 30.25 9.48 6.72
CA ASN A 195 29.84 8.14 7.11
C ASN A 195 30.46 7.76 8.45
N ARG A 196 29.65 7.46 9.46
CA ARG A 196 30.08 7.12 10.82
C ARG A 196 29.22 6.01 11.42
N VAL A 197 29.83 5.23 12.30
CA VAL A 197 29.08 4.44 13.27
C VAL A 197 28.84 5.33 14.50
N TYR A 198 27.57 5.50 14.86
CA TYR A 198 27.14 6.15 16.09
C TYR A 198 26.28 5.17 16.88
N LYS A 199 26.75 4.79 18.05
CA LYS A 199 26.05 3.88 18.95
C LYS A 199 26.04 4.39 20.37
N CYS A 200 24.87 4.32 21.02
CA CYS A 200 24.69 4.62 22.42
C CYS A 200 24.41 3.32 23.19
N GLN A 201 25.16 3.07 24.27
CA GLN A 201 24.98 1.92 25.12
C GLN A 201 25.16 2.33 26.58
N GLY A 202 24.18 2.08 27.45
CA GLY A 202 24.25 2.41 28.87
C GLY A 202 24.46 3.90 29.20
N GLY A 203 23.91 4.81 28.34
CA GLY A 203 24.05 6.26 28.52
C GLY A 203 25.37 6.86 28.01
N SER A 204 26.25 6.07 27.44
CA SER A 204 27.49 6.51 26.77
C SER A 204 27.37 6.28 25.28
N CYS A 205 27.64 7.30 24.45
CA CYS A 205 27.61 7.22 22.99
C CYS A 205 29.04 7.23 22.45
N ILE A 206 29.32 6.39 21.46
CA ILE A 206 30.58 6.32 20.75
C ILE A 206 30.40 6.68 19.28
N THR A 207 31.34 7.45 18.76
CA THR A 207 31.42 7.76 17.31
C THR A 207 32.75 7.21 16.80
N ARG A 208 32.70 6.47 15.68
CA ARG A 208 33.90 5.97 15.01
C ARG A 208 33.72 5.89 13.50
N THR A 209 34.84 5.77 12.79
CA THR A 209 34.83 5.49 11.34
C THR A 209 34.18 4.14 11.05
N CYS A 210 33.48 4.06 9.92
CA CYS A 210 32.90 2.81 9.42
C CYS A 210 34.00 1.84 8.97
N ARG A 211 33.80 0.56 9.25
CA ARG A 211 34.70 -0.52 8.81
C ARG A 211 34.09 -1.16 7.53
N ILE A 212 34.97 -1.70 6.69
CA ILE A 212 34.53 -2.47 5.53
C ILE A 212 34.24 -3.89 5.98
N ASP A 213 33.03 -4.36 5.66
CA ASP A 213 32.62 -5.75 5.84
C ASP A 213 33.38 -6.65 4.85
N SER A 214 33.89 -7.77 5.32
CA SER A 214 34.75 -8.65 4.52
C SER A 214 33.97 -9.40 3.42
N LYS A 215 32.66 -9.60 3.58
CA LYS A 215 31.80 -10.33 2.64
C LYS A 215 31.25 -9.39 1.58
N THR A 216 30.57 -8.31 2.02
CA THR A 216 29.91 -7.37 1.11
C THR A 216 30.88 -6.40 0.43
N LYS A 217 32.09 -6.20 1.00
CA LYS A 217 33.07 -5.19 0.58
C LYS A 217 32.55 -3.75 0.67
N LEU A 218 31.40 -3.54 1.33
CA LEU A 218 30.80 -2.26 1.63
C LEU A 218 30.98 -1.94 3.13
N TYR A 219 30.44 -0.84 3.61
CA TYR A 219 30.47 -0.53 5.02
C TYR A 219 29.61 -1.51 5.84
N GLU A 220 30.00 -1.71 7.11
CA GLU A 220 29.27 -2.53 8.09
C GLU A 220 27.84 -2.01 8.33
N LYS A 221 26.92 -2.90 8.75
CA LYS A 221 25.49 -2.60 8.97
C LYS A 221 25.21 -1.36 9.85
N ASP A 222 26.05 -1.13 10.86
CA ASP A 222 25.89 0.00 11.81
C ASP A 222 26.41 1.34 11.26
N CYS A 223 26.99 1.38 10.07
CA CYS A 223 27.46 2.61 9.42
C CYS A 223 26.24 3.43 8.94
N GLN A 224 26.26 4.72 9.23
CA GLN A 224 25.19 5.65 8.85
C GLN A 224 25.80 6.88 8.18
N PHE A 225 25.03 7.46 7.25
CA PHE A 225 25.37 8.73 6.62
C PHE A 225 24.80 9.89 7.44
N PHE A 226 25.65 10.82 7.85
CA PHE A 226 25.27 12.05 8.55
C PHE A 226 25.44 13.23 7.59
N PRO A 227 24.36 13.84 7.14
CA PRO A 227 24.43 14.99 6.23
C PRO A 227 24.94 16.25 6.93
N ASP A 228 25.64 17.11 6.21
CA ASP A 228 25.95 18.46 6.65
C ASP A 228 24.66 19.28 6.79
N LYS A 229 24.47 19.92 7.93
CA LYS A 229 23.26 20.73 8.18
C LYS A 229 23.18 21.96 7.28
N VAL A 230 24.31 22.56 7.00
CA VAL A 230 24.43 23.75 6.16
C VAL A 230 25.18 23.41 4.89
N GLN A 231 24.48 23.42 3.78
CA GLN A 231 25.00 23.11 2.46
C GLN A 231 24.20 23.83 1.37
N THR A 232 24.64 23.74 0.12
CA THR A 232 24.06 24.49 -1.01
C THR A 232 23.36 23.59 -2.03
N GLU A 233 23.37 22.28 -1.80
CA GLU A 233 22.71 21.31 -2.69
C GLU A 233 21.19 21.57 -2.70
N LYS A 234 20.56 21.51 -3.89
CA LYS A 234 19.15 21.84 -4.07
C LYS A 234 18.25 20.62 -4.26
N ALA A 235 18.81 19.45 -4.59
CA ALA A 235 18.08 18.18 -4.76
C ALA A 235 18.64 17.14 -3.78
N SER A 236 17.89 16.20 -3.27
CA SER A 236 16.57 15.80 -3.69
C SER A 236 15.56 15.94 -2.56
N ILE A 237 14.34 16.30 -2.93
CA ILE A 237 13.17 16.24 -2.04
C ILE A 237 12.89 14.79 -1.63
N MET A 238 13.12 13.79 -2.51
CA MET A 238 12.86 12.38 -2.24
C MET A 238 13.98 11.68 -1.44
N PHE A 239 14.91 12.45 -0.87
CA PHE A 239 15.92 11.93 0.07
C PHE A 239 16.02 12.82 1.33
N MET A 240 16.32 14.10 1.19
CA MET A 240 16.71 14.94 2.33
C MET A 240 16.01 16.31 2.29
N GLN A 241 14.69 16.29 2.20
CA GLN A 241 13.80 17.49 2.18
C GLN A 241 13.96 18.38 3.42
N SER A 242 14.54 17.86 4.50
CA SER A 242 14.80 18.57 5.74
C SER A 242 15.97 19.56 5.68
N ILE A 243 16.84 19.47 4.68
CA ILE A 243 17.91 20.45 4.43
C ILE A 243 17.31 21.70 3.83
N ASP A 244 17.59 22.87 4.40
CA ASP A 244 16.97 24.15 4.00
C ASP A 244 17.18 24.49 2.52
N SER A 245 18.34 24.18 1.94
CA SER A 245 18.66 24.41 0.54
C SER A 245 17.94 23.47 -0.43
N VAL A 246 17.43 22.32 0.03
CA VAL A 246 16.76 21.32 -0.82
C VAL A 246 15.36 21.79 -1.13
N VAL A 247 15.13 22.18 -2.37
CA VAL A 247 13.87 22.74 -2.89
C VAL A 247 13.50 22.17 -4.27
N GLU A 248 14.27 21.22 -4.76
CA GLU A 248 14.07 20.62 -6.09
C GLU A 248 14.01 19.09 -6.01
N PHE A 249 13.23 18.49 -6.89
CA PHE A 249 13.36 17.04 -7.21
C PHE A 249 14.63 16.80 -8.02
N CYS A 250 15.20 15.60 -7.96
CA CYS A 250 16.33 15.24 -8.82
C CYS A 250 15.93 15.32 -10.28
N LYS A 251 16.66 16.13 -11.05
CA LYS A 251 16.55 16.27 -12.50
C LYS A 251 17.62 15.42 -13.18
N GLU A 252 17.53 15.26 -14.48
CA GLU A 252 18.50 14.45 -15.26
C GLU A 252 19.97 14.78 -14.96
N ASN A 253 20.29 16.06 -14.80
CA ASN A 253 21.66 16.54 -14.52
C ASN A 253 22.11 16.37 -13.05
N THR A 254 21.21 16.14 -12.11
CA THR A 254 21.51 15.91 -10.68
C THR A 254 21.23 14.47 -10.26
N HIS A 255 20.59 13.69 -11.13
CA HIS A 255 20.17 12.33 -10.84
C HIS A 255 21.35 11.39 -10.68
N ASN A 256 21.38 10.66 -9.57
CA ASN A 256 22.37 9.65 -9.28
C ASN A 256 21.92 8.27 -9.79
N GLN A 257 22.18 8.00 -11.07
CA GLN A 257 21.82 6.73 -11.71
C GLN A 257 22.59 5.52 -11.18
N GLU A 258 23.69 5.73 -10.44
CA GLU A 258 24.49 4.62 -9.90
C GLU A 258 23.95 4.08 -8.58
N ALA A 259 23.20 4.90 -7.84
CA ALA A 259 22.69 4.52 -6.53
C ALA A 259 21.61 3.44 -6.64
N PRO A 260 21.65 2.38 -5.84
CA PRO A 260 20.62 1.34 -5.81
C PRO A 260 19.37 1.80 -5.03
N SER A 261 18.88 3.01 -5.33
CA SER A 261 17.66 3.56 -4.73
C SER A 261 16.40 2.86 -5.24
N LEU A 262 15.29 2.99 -4.51
CA LEU A 262 14.00 2.46 -4.95
C LEU A 262 13.54 3.15 -6.25
N GLN A 263 13.75 4.46 -6.37
CA GLN A 263 13.45 5.21 -7.60
C GLN A 263 14.14 4.59 -8.82
N ASN A 264 15.44 4.32 -8.73
CA ASN A 264 16.19 3.72 -9.84
C ASN A 264 15.69 2.30 -10.16
N LYS A 265 15.45 1.49 -9.13
CA LYS A 265 14.99 0.10 -9.29
C LYS A 265 13.60 0.00 -9.89
N LYS A 266 12.66 0.84 -9.44
CA LYS A 266 11.24 0.76 -9.83
C LYS A 266 10.87 1.63 -11.04
N CYS A 267 11.62 2.72 -11.28
CA CYS A 267 11.34 3.68 -12.35
C CYS A 267 12.33 3.58 -13.54
N ASN A 268 13.00 2.45 -13.73
CA ASN A 268 13.94 2.24 -14.84
C ASN A 268 15.00 3.36 -14.95
N PHE A 269 15.58 3.74 -13.82
CA PHE A 269 16.60 4.80 -13.72
C PHE A 269 16.15 6.19 -14.20
N ARG A 270 14.85 6.43 -14.35
CA ARG A 270 14.32 7.77 -14.58
C ARG A 270 14.45 8.61 -13.30
N SER A 271 14.84 9.88 -13.45
CA SER A 271 14.82 10.81 -12.32
C SER A 271 13.39 11.04 -11.82
N THR A 272 13.25 11.44 -10.57
CA THR A 272 11.93 11.81 -10.02
C THR A 272 11.27 12.93 -10.82
N TRP A 273 12.06 13.91 -11.24
CA TRP A 273 11.55 14.99 -12.10
C TRP A 273 11.08 14.51 -13.48
N GLU A 274 11.79 13.56 -14.10
CA GLU A 274 11.38 12.98 -15.38
C GLU A 274 10.01 12.32 -15.28
N VAL A 275 9.75 11.56 -14.20
CA VAL A 275 8.44 10.95 -13.96
C VAL A 275 7.37 12.02 -13.72
N ILE A 276 7.62 13.00 -12.84
CA ILE A 276 6.68 14.06 -12.51
C ILE A 276 6.35 14.90 -13.75
N SER A 277 7.36 15.31 -14.52
CA SER A 277 7.18 16.17 -15.69
C SER A 277 6.52 15.47 -16.88
N SER A 278 6.52 14.13 -16.90
CA SER A 278 5.79 13.34 -17.89
C SER A 278 4.33 13.04 -17.51
N SER A 279 3.90 13.43 -16.31
CA SER A 279 2.54 13.21 -15.83
C SER A 279 1.50 14.07 -16.55
N GLU A 280 0.24 13.62 -16.52
CA GLU A 280 -0.89 14.38 -17.07
C GLU A 280 -1.06 15.75 -16.40
N ASP A 281 -0.77 15.86 -15.10
CA ASP A 281 -0.79 17.12 -14.37
C ASP A 281 0.11 18.16 -15.03
N PHE A 282 1.31 17.74 -15.41
CA PHE A 282 2.31 18.62 -15.99
C PHE A 282 1.95 19.05 -17.41
N ASN A 283 1.40 18.14 -18.20
CA ASN A 283 0.99 18.41 -19.59
C ASN A 283 -0.14 19.45 -19.69
N ASN A 284 -0.98 19.53 -18.65
CA ASN A 284 -2.16 20.40 -18.62
C ASN A 284 -1.91 21.75 -17.91
N THR A 285 -0.68 22.04 -17.52
CA THR A 285 -0.36 23.24 -16.71
C THR A 285 0.82 24.01 -17.26
N ILE A 286 0.82 25.33 -17.00
CA ILE A 286 1.93 26.22 -17.29
C ILE A 286 2.40 26.91 -15.98
N PRO A 287 3.68 27.31 -15.86
CA PRO A 287 4.16 28.04 -14.69
C PRO A 287 3.37 29.35 -14.43
N MET A 288 3.02 29.58 -13.18
CA MET A 288 2.32 30.79 -12.76
C MET A 288 3.27 31.97 -12.60
N VAL A 289 2.82 33.17 -12.97
CA VAL A 289 3.59 34.40 -12.79
C VAL A 289 3.52 34.90 -11.33
N THR A 290 2.35 34.76 -10.71
CA THR A 290 2.08 35.21 -9.35
C THR A 290 2.17 34.07 -8.35
N PRO A 291 2.54 34.33 -7.07
CA PRO A 291 2.43 33.32 -6.02
C PRO A 291 0.99 32.81 -5.88
N PRO A 292 0.80 31.54 -5.46
CA PRO A 292 -0.53 31.00 -5.27
C PRO A 292 -1.24 31.61 -4.06
N PRO A 293 -2.59 31.59 -4.03
CA PRO A 293 -3.32 31.94 -2.82
C PRO A 293 -3.09 30.89 -1.72
N PRO A 294 -3.30 31.25 -0.45
CA PRO A 294 -3.25 30.26 0.63
C PRO A 294 -4.36 29.20 0.46
N PRO A 295 -4.13 27.97 0.92
CA PRO A 295 -5.14 26.92 0.90
C PRO A 295 -6.41 27.30 1.67
N VAL A 296 -7.56 26.84 1.18
CA VAL A 296 -8.86 27.00 1.85
C VAL A 296 -9.22 25.70 2.53
N PHE A 297 -9.55 25.75 3.83
CA PHE A 297 -9.88 24.57 4.62
C PHE A 297 -11.37 24.46 4.92
N SER A 298 -11.91 23.24 4.82
CA SER A 298 -13.24 22.88 5.29
C SER A 298 -13.11 21.89 6.45
N LEU A 299 -13.67 22.25 7.61
CA LEU A 299 -13.74 21.34 8.75
C LEU A 299 -15.07 20.58 8.69
N LEU A 300 -14.98 19.26 8.49
CA LEU A 300 -16.14 18.42 8.28
C LEU A 300 -16.23 17.40 9.43
N LYS A 301 -17.42 17.21 9.97
CA LYS A 301 -17.65 16.18 10.99
C LYS A 301 -18.58 15.11 10.46
N ILE A 302 -18.14 13.86 10.57
CA ILE A 302 -18.95 12.70 10.21
C ILE A 302 -20.14 12.65 11.19
N SER A 303 -21.34 12.62 10.63
CA SER A 303 -22.61 12.47 11.36
C SER A 303 -23.20 11.09 11.07
N GLN A 304 -24.33 10.78 11.72
CA GLN A 304 -25.03 9.52 11.45
C GLN A 304 -25.24 9.27 9.96
N ARG A 305 -24.91 8.05 9.54
CA ARG A 305 -25.08 7.57 8.18
C ARG A 305 -26.58 7.49 7.85
N ILE A 306 -26.99 8.04 6.71
CA ILE A 306 -28.35 7.96 6.18
C ILE A 306 -28.26 7.26 4.83
N VAL A 307 -28.90 6.10 4.71
CA VAL A 307 -28.91 5.31 3.47
C VAL A 307 -30.33 5.24 2.92
N CYS A 308 -30.48 5.56 1.64
CA CYS A 308 -31.71 5.42 0.88
C CYS A 308 -31.57 4.31 -0.16
N LEU A 309 -32.36 3.25 -0.05
CA LEU A 309 -32.39 2.17 -1.04
C LEU A 309 -33.42 2.48 -2.14
N VAL A 310 -32.93 2.54 -3.38
CA VAL A 310 -33.77 2.73 -4.58
C VAL A 310 -33.78 1.42 -5.35
N LEU A 311 -34.93 0.77 -5.38
CA LEU A 311 -35.15 -0.46 -6.15
C LEU A 311 -35.80 -0.10 -7.47
N ASP A 312 -35.17 -0.48 -8.57
CA ASP A 312 -35.69 -0.24 -9.89
C ASP A 312 -36.96 -1.06 -10.19
N LYS A 313 -37.93 -0.37 -10.75
CA LYS A 313 -39.10 -0.98 -11.37
C LYS A 313 -39.35 -0.21 -12.68
N SER A 314 -38.48 -0.30 -13.66
CA SER A 314 -38.55 0.33 -14.99
C SER A 314 -39.03 1.81 -15.02
N GLY A 315 -38.14 2.74 -15.31
CA GLY A 315 -38.33 4.19 -15.24
C GLY A 315 -37.86 4.86 -13.95
N SER A 316 -37.01 4.16 -13.16
CA SER A 316 -36.48 4.54 -11.84
C SER A 316 -35.58 5.76 -11.87
N MET A 317 -35.02 6.11 -13.02
CA MET A 317 -34.12 7.28 -13.13
C MET A 317 -34.88 8.61 -12.91
N ALA A 318 -36.20 8.62 -13.04
CA ALA A 318 -37.00 9.76 -12.62
C ALA A 318 -36.92 10.09 -11.13
N VAL A 319 -36.57 9.09 -10.29
CA VAL A 319 -36.40 9.27 -8.84
C VAL A 319 -35.07 9.97 -8.54
N ILE A 320 -34.00 9.73 -9.31
CA ILE A 320 -32.73 10.42 -9.15
C ILE A 320 -32.86 11.90 -9.51
N GLY A 321 -33.64 12.26 -10.56
CA GLY A 321 -33.93 13.65 -10.93
C GLY A 321 -34.79 14.42 -9.88
N GLU A 322 -35.38 13.72 -8.90
CA GLU A 322 -36.12 14.33 -7.76
C GLU A 322 -35.26 14.47 -6.49
N LEU A 323 -33.94 14.11 -6.54
CA LEU A 323 -33.05 14.33 -5.42
C LEU A 323 -32.99 15.81 -5.08
N ARG A 324 -33.51 16.18 -3.95
CA ARG A 324 -33.56 17.57 -3.47
C ARG A 324 -32.12 18.02 -3.10
N PRO A 325 -31.76 19.29 -3.37
CA PRO A 325 -30.57 19.88 -2.79
C PRO A 325 -30.66 19.75 -1.25
N HIS A 326 -29.56 19.39 -0.58
CA HIS A 326 -29.37 19.15 0.86
C HIS A 326 -29.40 17.69 1.32
N LEU A 327 -29.01 16.76 0.45
CA LEU A 327 -28.73 15.38 0.84
C LEU A 327 -27.24 15.17 1.20
N ASP A 328 -26.56 16.25 1.60
CA ASP A 328 -25.13 16.23 1.91
C ASP A 328 -24.76 15.01 2.79
N GLY A 329 -23.86 14.15 2.26
CA GLY A 329 -23.37 12.95 2.92
C GLY A 329 -24.42 11.84 3.14
N SER A 330 -25.58 11.91 2.49
CA SER A 330 -26.52 10.79 2.43
C SER A 330 -26.11 9.82 1.32
N GLU A 331 -26.34 8.54 1.55
CA GLU A 331 -26.00 7.50 0.57
C GLU A 331 -27.26 7.03 -0.14
N VAL A 332 -27.18 6.87 -1.44
CA VAL A 332 -28.24 6.33 -2.29
C VAL A 332 -27.74 5.04 -2.91
N VAL A 333 -28.37 3.92 -2.59
CA VAL A 333 -28.08 2.62 -3.20
C VAL A 333 -29.09 2.39 -4.31
N LEU A 334 -28.61 2.45 -5.55
CA LEU A 334 -29.42 2.19 -6.73
C LEU A 334 -29.22 0.75 -7.19
N LEU A 335 -30.31 -0.01 -7.23
CA LEU A 335 -30.34 -1.37 -7.75
C LEU A 335 -31.19 -1.39 -9.01
N THR A 336 -30.61 -1.70 -10.19
CA THR A 336 -31.33 -1.75 -11.46
C THR A 336 -30.79 -2.86 -12.37
N ASP A 337 -31.70 -3.42 -13.22
CA ASP A 337 -31.41 -4.38 -14.28
C ASP A 337 -31.52 -3.76 -15.68
N GLY A 338 -31.80 -2.43 -15.75
CA GLY A 338 -32.28 -1.77 -16.94
C GLY A 338 -31.33 -0.80 -17.61
N GLU A 339 -31.54 -0.66 -18.93
CA GLU A 339 -30.99 0.39 -19.75
C GLU A 339 -31.90 1.63 -19.65
N ASP A 340 -31.37 2.74 -19.14
CA ASP A 340 -32.05 4.03 -19.20
C ASP A 340 -31.17 5.06 -19.89
N HIS A 341 -31.39 5.26 -21.18
CA HIS A 341 -30.66 6.21 -22.03
C HIS A 341 -30.83 7.68 -21.60
N THR A 342 -31.67 7.98 -20.62
CA THR A 342 -31.86 9.33 -20.07
C THR A 342 -31.01 9.59 -18.83
N ALA A 343 -30.35 8.59 -18.27
CA ALA A 343 -29.54 8.67 -17.06
C ALA A 343 -28.44 9.75 -17.17
N SER A 344 -27.83 9.90 -18.33
CA SER A 344 -26.78 10.90 -18.57
C SER A 344 -27.24 12.35 -18.33
N SER A 345 -28.52 12.63 -18.41
CA SER A 345 -29.08 13.98 -18.17
C SER A 345 -29.11 14.35 -16.67
N CYS A 346 -28.98 13.37 -15.76
CA CYS A 346 -29.05 13.57 -14.32
C CYS A 346 -27.68 13.68 -13.63
N ILE A 347 -26.55 13.55 -14.36
CA ILE A 347 -25.20 13.57 -13.79
C ILE A 347 -24.93 14.86 -13.02
N ASP A 348 -25.31 16.02 -13.56
CA ASP A 348 -25.07 17.32 -12.93
C ASP A 348 -25.94 17.51 -11.67
N GLU A 349 -27.19 17.05 -11.66
CA GLU A 349 -28.06 17.07 -10.48
C GLU A 349 -27.52 16.17 -9.37
N VAL A 350 -27.06 14.98 -9.71
CA VAL A 350 -26.45 14.03 -8.76
C VAL A 350 -25.20 14.65 -8.12
N LYS A 351 -24.31 15.24 -8.92
CA LYS A 351 -23.12 15.93 -8.43
C LYS A 351 -23.44 17.10 -7.50
N GLN A 352 -24.52 17.84 -7.77
CA GLN A 352 -24.93 19.00 -6.96
C GLN A 352 -25.70 18.60 -5.70
N SER A 353 -26.30 17.41 -5.65
CA SER A 353 -27.09 16.92 -4.51
C SER A 353 -26.30 16.74 -3.22
N GLY A 354 -24.99 16.48 -3.32
CA GLY A 354 -24.13 16.13 -2.19
C GLY A 354 -24.33 14.71 -1.67
N ALA A 355 -25.13 13.89 -2.36
CA ALA A 355 -25.35 12.47 -2.01
C ALA A 355 -24.26 11.60 -2.63
N ILE A 356 -23.88 10.53 -1.94
CA ILE A 356 -23.03 9.45 -2.45
C ILE A 356 -23.92 8.42 -3.13
N VAL A 357 -23.70 8.11 -4.40
CA VAL A 357 -24.50 7.15 -5.16
C VAL A 357 -23.74 5.84 -5.33
N HIS A 358 -24.24 4.78 -4.72
CA HIS A 358 -23.78 3.41 -4.94
C HIS A 358 -24.67 2.74 -5.99
N PHE A 359 -24.05 1.95 -6.84
CA PHE A 359 -24.74 1.27 -7.92
C PHE A 359 -24.54 -0.25 -7.85
N ILE A 360 -25.62 -1.00 -7.89
CA ILE A 360 -25.61 -2.46 -8.03
C ILE A 360 -26.33 -2.81 -9.33
N ALA A 361 -25.57 -3.22 -10.34
CA ALA A 361 -26.10 -3.68 -11.61
C ALA A 361 -26.58 -5.13 -11.50
N LEU A 362 -27.82 -5.40 -11.92
CA LEU A 362 -28.37 -6.74 -12.07
C LEU A 362 -28.36 -7.12 -13.55
N GLY A 363 -27.71 -8.20 -13.93
CA GLY A 363 -27.68 -8.63 -15.32
C GLY A 363 -26.67 -7.87 -16.20
N THR A 364 -26.86 -7.95 -17.53
CA THR A 364 -25.83 -7.62 -18.52
C THR A 364 -25.75 -6.15 -18.96
N ALA A 365 -26.72 -5.34 -18.62
CA ALA A 365 -26.84 -3.97 -19.12
C ALA A 365 -26.62 -2.95 -17.99
N ALA A 366 -25.36 -2.65 -17.67
CA ALA A 366 -25.02 -1.53 -16.82
C ALA A 366 -24.90 -0.25 -17.67
N GLU A 367 -25.74 0.74 -17.39
CA GLU A 367 -25.68 2.06 -18.03
C GLU A 367 -24.39 2.78 -17.61
N GLU A 368 -23.56 3.17 -18.56
CA GLU A 368 -22.28 3.84 -18.32
C GLU A 368 -22.44 5.14 -17.51
N ALA A 369 -23.53 5.87 -17.73
CA ALA A 369 -23.86 7.10 -17.00
C ALA A 369 -24.08 6.87 -15.51
N VAL A 370 -24.62 5.73 -15.10
CA VAL A 370 -24.86 5.40 -13.68
C VAL A 370 -23.54 5.00 -13.02
N ILE A 371 -22.69 4.29 -13.73
CA ILE A 371 -21.34 3.99 -13.27
C ILE A 371 -20.56 5.30 -13.05
N GLU A 372 -20.69 6.26 -13.96
CA GLU A 372 -20.07 7.59 -13.83
C GLU A 372 -20.61 8.34 -12.61
N MET A 373 -21.94 8.31 -12.35
CA MET A 373 -22.54 8.92 -11.16
C MET A 373 -21.96 8.34 -9.88
N SER A 374 -21.76 7.02 -9.77
CA SER A 374 -21.14 6.43 -8.60
C SER A 374 -19.70 6.94 -8.43
N LYS A 375 -18.92 6.98 -9.48
CA LYS A 375 -17.52 7.45 -9.46
C LYS A 375 -17.39 8.91 -9.03
N ILE A 376 -18.14 9.82 -9.61
CA ILE A 376 -18.03 11.26 -9.31
C ILE A 376 -18.52 11.63 -7.91
N THR A 377 -19.31 10.77 -7.28
CA THR A 377 -19.82 10.95 -5.91
C THR A 377 -19.04 10.14 -4.86
N GLY A 378 -18.00 9.40 -5.28
CA GLY A 378 -17.24 8.53 -4.38
C GLY A 378 -18.04 7.31 -3.90
N GLY A 379 -19.00 6.85 -4.66
CA GLY A 379 -19.76 5.63 -4.38
C GLY A 379 -19.14 4.39 -5.03
N HIS A 380 -19.63 3.23 -4.63
CA HIS A 380 -19.21 1.94 -5.17
C HIS A 380 -20.10 1.48 -6.32
N HIS A 381 -19.50 0.71 -7.21
CA HIS A 381 -20.17 0.07 -8.33
C HIS A 381 -19.96 -1.45 -8.25
N PHE A 382 -21.04 -2.20 -8.20
CA PHE A 382 -21.06 -3.66 -8.15
C PHE A 382 -21.86 -4.24 -9.32
N TYR A 383 -21.45 -5.41 -9.74
CA TYR A 383 -22.19 -6.27 -10.65
C TYR A 383 -22.64 -7.52 -9.90
N ALA A 384 -23.93 -7.82 -9.91
CA ALA A 384 -24.49 -9.03 -9.37
C ALA A 384 -25.14 -9.83 -10.51
N SER A 385 -24.67 -11.07 -10.73
CA SER A 385 -25.32 -11.93 -11.69
C SER A 385 -26.69 -12.39 -11.18
N ASP A 386 -27.62 -12.67 -12.10
CA ASP A 386 -28.94 -13.26 -11.77
C ASP A 386 -28.84 -14.67 -11.18
N LYS A 387 -27.63 -15.23 -11.12
CA LYS A 387 -27.40 -16.58 -10.66
C LYS A 387 -27.20 -16.57 -9.14
N ALA A 388 -28.23 -17.01 -8.42
CA ALA A 388 -28.25 -17.10 -6.96
C ALA A 388 -27.06 -17.91 -6.38
N GLN A 389 -26.45 -18.80 -7.15
CA GLN A 389 -25.35 -19.65 -6.71
C GLN A 389 -24.08 -18.89 -6.30
N ASN A 390 -23.88 -17.63 -6.74
CA ASN A 390 -22.66 -16.88 -6.45
C ASN A 390 -22.85 -15.88 -5.30
N ASN A 391 -24.06 -15.74 -4.79
CA ASN A 391 -24.40 -14.85 -3.67
C ASN A 391 -24.03 -13.36 -3.90
N GLY A 392 -23.79 -12.95 -5.16
CA GLY A 392 -23.22 -11.67 -5.53
C GLY A 392 -24.04 -10.45 -5.07
N LEU A 393 -25.38 -10.56 -5.07
CA LEU A 393 -26.24 -9.48 -4.60
C LEU A 393 -26.10 -9.25 -3.09
N ILE A 394 -26.06 -10.34 -2.30
CA ILE A 394 -25.86 -10.24 -0.83
C ILE A 394 -24.47 -9.70 -0.53
N ASP A 395 -23.45 -10.11 -1.30
CA ASP A 395 -22.08 -9.61 -1.15
C ASP A 395 -21.96 -8.13 -1.47
N ALA A 396 -22.64 -7.66 -2.52
CA ALA A 396 -22.69 -6.23 -2.87
C ALA A 396 -23.31 -5.40 -1.74
N PHE A 397 -24.46 -5.84 -1.19
CA PHE A 397 -25.06 -5.18 -0.02
C PHE A 397 -24.15 -5.27 1.21
N GLY A 398 -23.50 -6.42 1.43
CA GLY A 398 -22.55 -6.62 2.54
C GLY A 398 -21.39 -5.63 2.46
N ALA A 399 -20.83 -5.41 1.27
CA ALA A 399 -19.76 -4.44 1.03
C ALA A 399 -20.21 -3.01 1.33
N LEU A 400 -21.44 -2.63 0.95
CA LEU A 400 -22.00 -1.30 1.24
C LEU A 400 -22.27 -1.05 2.72
N THR A 401 -22.60 -2.09 3.51
CA THR A 401 -22.85 -1.93 4.95
C THR A 401 -21.59 -1.63 5.75
N SER A 402 -20.42 -1.87 5.18
CA SER A 402 -19.13 -1.69 5.85
C SER A 402 -18.55 -0.27 5.75
N GLY A 403 -19.26 0.71 5.08
CA GLY A 403 -18.74 2.07 4.85
C GLY A 403 -18.44 2.89 6.12
N ASN A 404 -17.92 4.04 5.98
CA ASN A 404 -17.61 5.22 6.83
C ASN A 404 -17.64 5.14 8.37
N THR A 405 -17.74 3.96 8.99
CA THR A 405 -17.78 3.80 10.44
C THR A 405 -16.40 3.46 10.99
N GLU A 406 -16.19 3.74 12.28
CA GLU A 406 -15.05 3.25 13.04
C GLU A 406 -14.81 1.75 12.76
N LEU A 407 -13.56 1.36 12.56
CA LEU A 407 -13.19 -0.02 12.17
C LEU A 407 -13.79 -1.07 13.12
N SER A 408 -13.92 -0.75 14.41
CA SER A 408 -14.54 -1.61 15.41
C SER A 408 -16.05 -1.84 15.20
N GLN A 409 -16.72 -0.93 14.50
CA GLN A 409 -18.16 -1.00 14.19
C GLN A 409 -18.42 -1.57 12.79
N LYS A 410 -17.38 -1.72 11.97
CA LYS A 410 -17.47 -2.25 10.61
C LYS A 410 -17.97 -3.71 10.66
N SER A 411 -19.01 -4.02 9.88
CA SER A 411 -19.46 -5.40 9.67
C SER A 411 -18.52 -6.08 8.70
N LEU A 412 -17.84 -7.12 9.14
CA LEU A 412 -16.90 -7.91 8.34
C LEU A 412 -17.56 -9.20 7.88
N GLN A 413 -17.40 -9.53 6.62
CA GLN A 413 -17.89 -10.79 6.06
C GLN A 413 -16.83 -11.88 6.28
N LEU A 414 -17.21 -12.91 7.05
CA LEU A 414 -16.31 -14.03 7.36
C LEU A 414 -16.43 -15.14 6.32
N GLU A 415 -17.67 -15.36 5.82
CA GLU A 415 -17.96 -16.35 4.80
C GLU A 415 -19.07 -15.86 3.88
N SER A 416 -18.96 -16.18 2.59
CA SER A 416 -20.01 -16.05 1.61
C SER A 416 -19.88 -17.14 0.56
N LYS A 417 -20.79 -18.08 0.58
CA LYS A 417 -20.76 -19.24 -0.32
C LYS A 417 -22.15 -19.54 -0.86
N GLY A 418 -22.22 -19.85 -2.14
CA GLY A 418 -23.41 -20.32 -2.81
C GLY A 418 -23.12 -21.61 -3.60
N LEU A 419 -24.06 -22.53 -3.69
CA LEU A 419 -23.92 -23.77 -4.42
C LEU A 419 -25.26 -24.26 -4.97
N THR A 420 -25.28 -24.60 -6.26
CA THR A 420 -26.44 -25.30 -6.85
C THR A 420 -26.23 -26.82 -6.77
N LEU A 421 -27.09 -27.47 -6.02
CA LEU A 421 -27.05 -28.90 -5.76
C LEU A 421 -27.95 -29.64 -6.77
N ASN A 422 -27.34 -30.52 -7.57
CA ASN A 422 -28.05 -31.30 -8.62
C ASN A 422 -28.18 -32.78 -8.27
N SER A 423 -27.19 -33.37 -7.58
CA SER A 423 -27.16 -34.79 -7.26
C SER A 423 -26.83 -35.10 -5.81
N ASN A 424 -26.02 -34.25 -5.17
CA ASN A 424 -25.70 -34.37 -3.76
C ASN A 424 -26.52 -33.32 -2.99
N PRO A 425 -27.41 -33.74 -2.06
CA PRO A 425 -28.29 -32.78 -1.36
C PRO A 425 -27.59 -32.02 -0.22
N TRP A 426 -26.28 -32.17 -0.03
CA TRP A 426 -25.57 -31.61 1.11
C TRP A 426 -24.58 -30.50 0.70
N MET A 427 -24.60 -29.38 1.43
CA MET A 427 -23.60 -28.35 1.44
C MET A 427 -23.01 -28.28 2.86
N ASN A 428 -21.79 -28.74 3.02
CA ASN A 428 -21.09 -28.81 4.30
C ASN A 428 -19.80 -28.02 4.20
N ASP A 429 -19.53 -27.19 5.20
CA ASP A 429 -18.28 -26.45 5.33
C ASP A 429 -18.08 -25.92 6.76
N THR A 430 -17.07 -25.07 6.91
CA THR A 430 -16.72 -24.42 8.18
C THR A 430 -16.43 -22.95 7.97
N VAL A 431 -16.68 -22.14 9.00
CA VAL A 431 -16.26 -20.73 9.07
C VAL A 431 -15.47 -20.53 10.36
N ILE A 432 -14.43 -19.73 10.29
CA ILE A 432 -13.57 -19.46 11.44
C ILE A 432 -13.90 -18.09 12.00
N ILE A 433 -14.24 -18.05 13.28
CA ILE A 433 -14.41 -16.82 14.07
C ILE A 433 -13.14 -16.69 14.93
N ASP A 434 -12.25 -15.78 14.57
CA ASP A 434 -11.01 -15.53 15.29
C ASP A 434 -11.23 -14.59 16.48
N SER A 435 -10.20 -14.42 17.32
CA SER A 435 -10.30 -13.61 18.56
C SER A 435 -10.49 -12.11 18.32
N THR A 436 -10.28 -11.62 17.10
CA THR A 436 -10.45 -10.20 16.76
C THR A 436 -11.89 -9.83 16.43
N VAL A 437 -12.75 -10.82 16.12
CA VAL A 437 -14.16 -10.65 15.78
C VAL A 437 -15.07 -11.49 16.68
N GLY A 438 -16.38 -11.37 16.53
CA GLY A 438 -17.35 -12.19 17.28
C GLY A 438 -18.57 -11.42 17.75
N LYS A 439 -18.50 -10.08 17.85
CA LYS A 439 -19.65 -9.28 18.26
C LYS A 439 -20.67 -9.21 17.12
N ASP A 440 -21.95 -9.27 17.46
CA ASP A 440 -23.05 -9.21 16.51
C ASP A 440 -22.90 -10.23 15.35
N THR A 441 -22.41 -11.42 15.65
CA THR A 441 -22.22 -12.46 14.63
C THR A 441 -23.58 -12.92 14.11
N PHE A 442 -23.71 -12.91 12.78
CA PHE A 442 -24.97 -13.16 12.09
C PHE A 442 -24.77 -14.19 10.97
N PHE A 443 -25.59 -15.26 11.00
CA PHE A 443 -25.67 -16.28 9.97
C PHE A 443 -26.92 -16.06 9.14
N LEU A 444 -26.81 -15.95 7.83
CA LEU A 444 -27.89 -15.85 6.85
C LEU A 444 -27.80 -17.01 5.87
N ILE A 445 -28.89 -17.74 5.71
CA ILE A 445 -29.01 -18.84 4.76
C ILE A 445 -30.19 -18.54 3.84
N THR A 446 -30.00 -18.68 2.52
CA THR A 446 -31.07 -18.54 1.54
C THR A 446 -31.20 -19.79 0.67
N TRP A 447 -32.36 -19.95 0.01
CA TRP A 447 -32.64 -21.08 -0.87
C TRP A 447 -33.50 -20.66 -2.06
N SER A 448 -33.46 -21.44 -3.16
CA SER A 448 -34.24 -21.17 -4.37
C SER A 448 -35.66 -21.70 -4.31
N SER A 449 -35.88 -22.91 -3.80
CA SER A 449 -37.15 -23.62 -3.90
C SER A 449 -37.75 -24.00 -2.54
N LEU A 450 -37.12 -24.85 -1.77
CA LEU A 450 -37.60 -25.38 -0.51
C LEU A 450 -36.66 -25.11 0.67
N PRO A 451 -37.17 -24.81 1.87
CA PRO A 451 -36.36 -24.60 3.06
C PRO A 451 -35.44 -25.81 3.33
N PRO A 452 -34.12 -25.66 3.41
CA PRO A 452 -33.20 -26.75 3.74
C PRO A 452 -33.36 -27.20 5.18
N SER A 453 -32.81 -28.37 5.51
CA SER A 453 -32.51 -28.71 6.91
C SER A 453 -31.17 -28.03 7.26
N ILE A 454 -31.16 -27.27 8.33
CA ILE A 454 -30.00 -26.49 8.77
C ILE A 454 -29.44 -27.12 10.04
N SER A 455 -28.15 -27.41 10.05
CA SER A 455 -27.40 -27.80 11.24
C SER A 455 -26.17 -26.89 11.35
N LEU A 456 -26.01 -26.24 12.49
CA LEU A 456 -24.87 -25.37 12.81
C LEU A 456 -24.29 -25.79 14.16
N TRP A 457 -22.99 -26.00 14.23
CA TRP A 457 -22.28 -26.37 15.47
C TRP A 457 -21.29 -25.28 15.84
N ASP A 458 -21.30 -24.91 17.11
CA ASP A 458 -20.28 -24.05 17.68
C ASP A 458 -18.94 -24.80 17.82
N PRO A 459 -17.81 -24.13 18.15
CA PRO A 459 -16.50 -24.78 18.31
C PRO A 459 -16.44 -25.89 19.37
N ASN A 460 -17.40 -25.94 20.30
CA ASN A 460 -17.53 -27.00 21.30
C ASN A 460 -18.42 -28.16 20.83
N GLY A 461 -18.92 -28.13 19.60
CA GLY A 461 -19.84 -29.12 19.06
C GLY A 461 -21.29 -28.98 19.53
N THR A 462 -21.67 -27.83 20.10
CA THR A 462 -23.04 -27.55 20.51
C THR A 462 -23.87 -27.16 19.30
N ILE A 463 -25.01 -27.83 19.10
CA ILE A 463 -25.95 -27.51 18.01
C ILE A 463 -26.70 -26.22 18.31
N MET A 464 -26.76 -25.35 17.31
CA MET A 464 -27.53 -24.11 17.33
C MET A 464 -28.83 -24.31 16.54
N GLU A 465 -29.98 -24.34 17.25
CA GLU A 465 -31.26 -24.70 16.64
C GLU A 465 -32.23 -23.50 16.44
N ASN A 466 -31.92 -22.35 16.99
CA ASN A 466 -32.84 -21.19 17.07
C ASN A 466 -32.82 -20.31 15.83
N PHE A 467 -32.85 -20.88 14.62
CA PHE A 467 -32.99 -20.10 13.40
C PHE A 467 -34.38 -19.52 13.24
N THR A 468 -34.44 -18.24 12.93
CA THR A 468 -35.68 -17.60 12.45
C THR A 468 -35.82 -17.92 10.98
N VAL A 469 -36.92 -18.57 10.60
CA VAL A 469 -37.17 -19.00 9.21
C VAL A 469 -38.30 -18.14 8.62
N ASP A 470 -38.01 -17.44 7.53
CA ASP A 470 -39.00 -16.79 6.69
C ASP A 470 -39.12 -17.52 5.34
N ALA A 471 -40.11 -18.39 5.24
CA ALA A 471 -40.34 -19.16 4.02
C ALA A 471 -40.82 -18.29 2.84
N THR A 472 -41.41 -17.11 3.12
CA THR A 472 -41.90 -16.19 2.09
C THR A 472 -40.74 -15.52 1.39
N SER A 473 -39.76 -15.03 2.16
CA SER A 473 -38.54 -14.41 1.67
C SER A 473 -37.47 -15.46 1.35
N LYS A 474 -37.75 -16.76 1.52
CA LYS A 474 -36.83 -17.87 1.27
C LYS A 474 -35.49 -17.71 2.00
N MET A 475 -35.52 -17.33 3.27
CA MET A 475 -34.35 -17.14 4.09
C MET A 475 -34.53 -17.69 5.51
N ALA A 476 -33.41 -18.04 6.12
CA ALA A 476 -33.29 -18.33 7.54
C ALA A 476 -32.10 -17.58 8.12
N TYR A 477 -32.22 -17.07 9.32
CA TYR A 477 -31.12 -16.35 9.95
C TYR A 477 -31.02 -16.67 11.44
N LEU A 478 -29.79 -16.51 11.94
CA LEU A 478 -29.46 -16.66 13.36
C LEU A 478 -28.49 -15.54 13.77
N SER A 479 -28.87 -14.78 14.78
CA SER A 479 -27.97 -13.83 15.45
C SER A 479 -27.42 -14.46 16.72
N ILE A 480 -26.11 -14.47 16.89
CA ILE A 480 -25.46 -14.99 18.09
C ILE A 480 -25.50 -13.91 19.17
N PRO A 481 -26.13 -14.13 20.33
CA PRO A 481 -26.17 -13.14 21.40
C PRO A 481 -24.77 -12.87 21.99
N GLY A 482 -24.43 -11.60 22.16
CA GLY A 482 -23.16 -11.17 22.74
C GLY A 482 -21.98 -11.38 21.81
N THR A 483 -20.89 -11.99 22.29
CA THR A 483 -19.70 -12.30 21.50
C THR A 483 -19.70 -13.80 21.19
N ALA A 484 -19.62 -14.15 19.91
CA ALA A 484 -19.53 -15.54 19.46
C ALA A 484 -18.24 -16.19 19.96
N LYS A 485 -18.28 -17.50 20.14
CA LYS A 485 -17.10 -18.27 20.57
C LYS A 485 -16.06 -18.30 19.47
N VAL A 486 -14.82 -18.06 19.86
CA VAL A 486 -13.63 -18.18 18.99
C VAL A 486 -13.44 -19.64 18.59
N GLY A 487 -13.12 -19.88 17.34
CA GLY A 487 -12.81 -21.19 16.78
C GLY A 487 -13.62 -21.51 15.51
N THR A 488 -13.55 -22.78 15.13
CA THR A 488 -14.19 -23.28 13.89
C THR A 488 -15.65 -23.61 14.15
N TRP A 489 -16.53 -22.92 13.45
CA TRP A 489 -17.95 -23.21 13.39
C TRP A 489 -18.24 -24.08 12.17
N ALA A 490 -18.92 -25.21 12.36
CA ALA A 490 -19.27 -26.12 11.29
C ALA A 490 -20.75 -25.99 10.92
N TYR A 491 -21.06 -26.03 9.62
CA TYR A 491 -22.44 -26.02 9.15
C TYR A 491 -22.70 -27.12 8.14
N SER A 492 -23.95 -27.60 8.12
CA SER A 492 -24.45 -28.57 7.17
C SER A 492 -25.85 -28.17 6.74
N LEU A 493 -26.03 -27.95 5.46
CA LEU A 493 -27.30 -27.59 4.84
C LEU A 493 -27.76 -28.72 3.92
N GLN A 494 -28.94 -29.30 4.19
CA GLN A 494 -29.50 -30.35 3.36
C GLN A 494 -30.60 -29.80 2.47
N ALA A 495 -30.42 -29.84 1.16
CA ALA A 495 -31.43 -29.53 0.17
C ALA A 495 -32.62 -30.48 0.23
N LYS A 496 -33.81 -29.97 0.02
CA LYS A 496 -35.08 -30.76 -0.06
C LYS A 496 -35.68 -30.75 -1.46
N ALA A 497 -35.13 -29.98 -2.38
CA ALA A 497 -35.47 -29.95 -3.79
C ALA A 497 -34.27 -30.36 -4.64
N ASN A 498 -34.50 -30.67 -5.91
CA ASN A 498 -33.45 -31.01 -6.88
C ASN A 498 -33.88 -30.53 -8.28
N PRO A 499 -33.19 -29.52 -8.88
CA PRO A 499 -32.04 -28.79 -8.30
C PRO A 499 -32.46 -27.84 -7.18
N GLU A 500 -31.52 -27.50 -6.29
CA GLU A 500 -31.70 -26.51 -5.22
C GLU A 500 -30.44 -25.63 -5.14
N THR A 501 -30.60 -24.34 -5.11
CA THR A 501 -29.51 -23.41 -4.82
C THR A 501 -29.59 -22.97 -3.37
N LEU A 502 -28.53 -23.19 -2.63
CA LEU A 502 -28.36 -22.78 -1.24
C LEU A 502 -27.23 -21.76 -1.15
N THR A 503 -27.40 -20.75 -0.30
CA THR A 503 -26.33 -19.82 0.04
C THR A 503 -26.18 -19.68 1.54
N ILE A 504 -24.99 -19.33 1.99
CA ILE A 504 -24.71 -18.95 3.37
C ILE A 504 -23.84 -17.71 3.38
N THR A 505 -24.18 -16.77 4.24
CA THR A 505 -23.36 -15.59 4.53
C THR A 505 -23.19 -15.46 6.03
N VAL A 506 -21.95 -15.22 6.46
CA VAL A 506 -21.63 -15.02 7.88
C VAL A 506 -20.93 -13.68 8.03
N THR A 507 -21.49 -12.82 8.88
CA THR A 507 -20.91 -11.51 9.20
C THR A 507 -20.66 -11.38 10.69
N SER A 508 -19.68 -10.56 11.04
CA SER A 508 -19.35 -10.28 12.45
C SER A 508 -18.68 -8.92 12.57
N ARG A 509 -18.66 -8.35 13.78
CA ARG A 509 -17.95 -7.13 14.12
C ARG A 509 -16.77 -7.42 15.05
N ALA A 510 -15.90 -6.43 15.24
CA ALA A 510 -14.78 -6.55 16.16
C ALA A 510 -15.25 -6.99 17.57
N ALA A 511 -14.57 -7.97 18.14
CA ALA A 511 -14.88 -8.48 19.48
C ALA A 511 -14.67 -7.40 20.56
N ASN A 512 -13.63 -6.57 20.36
CA ASN A 512 -13.25 -5.48 21.26
C ASN A 512 -12.81 -4.26 20.44
N SER A 513 -13.22 -3.06 20.87
CA SER A 513 -12.82 -1.80 20.23
C SER A 513 -11.33 -1.47 20.36
N SER A 514 -10.63 -2.04 21.37
CA SER A 514 -9.19 -1.80 21.56
C SER A 514 -8.27 -2.70 20.72
N VAL A 515 -8.81 -3.76 20.12
CA VAL A 515 -8.05 -4.68 19.25
C VAL A 515 -8.62 -4.57 17.83
N PRO A 516 -7.88 -4.03 16.87
CA PRO A 516 -8.34 -3.94 15.50
C PRO A 516 -8.64 -5.34 14.93
N PRO A 517 -9.76 -5.53 14.21
CA PRO A 517 -10.03 -6.77 13.53
C PRO A 517 -9.11 -6.95 12.30
N ILE A 518 -8.91 -8.19 11.89
CA ILE A 518 -8.32 -8.49 10.59
C ILE A 518 -9.33 -8.11 9.52
N THR A 519 -8.91 -7.29 8.55
CA THR A 519 -9.73 -6.83 7.42
C THR A 519 -9.19 -7.37 6.11
N LEU A 520 -10.08 -7.54 5.15
CA LEU A 520 -9.77 -7.86 3.76
C LEU A 520 -10.41 -6.80 2.87
N ASN A 521 -9.61 -6.15 2.05
CA ASN A 521 -10.07 -5.24 1.01
C ASN A 521 -9.68 -5.82 -0.35
N ALA A 522 -10.65 -5.91 -1.25
CA ALA A 522 -10.44 -6.43 -2.60
C ALA A 522 -10.71 -5.33 -3.62
N LYS A 523 -9.85 -5.19 -4.62
CA LYS A 523 -10.03 -4.22 -5.71
C LYS A 523 -9.26 -4.63 -6.97
N MET A 524 -9.51 -3.91 -8.04
CA MET A 524 -8.79 -4.03 -9.29
C MET A 524 -8.08 -2.72 -9.62
N ASN A 525 -7.03 -2.80 -10.43
CA ASN A 525 -6.29 -1.60 -10.85
C ASN A 525 -7.12 -0.68 -11.76
N LYS A 526 -8.15 -1.21 -12.45
CA LYS A 526 -8.99 -0.47 -13.40
C LYS A 526 -10.41 -1.05 -13.42
N ASP A 527 -11.39 -0.20 -13.67
CA ASP A 527 -12.78 -0.62 -13.88
C ASP A 527 -13.04 -1.04 -15.33
N ILE A 528 -12.25 -0.52 -16.27
CA ILE A 528 -12.35 -0.86 -17.70
C ILE A 528 -10.95 -1.24 -18.17
N ASN A 529 -10.80 -2.45 -18.68
CA ASN A 529 -9.55 -2.90 -19.27
C ASN A 529 -9.57 -2.73 -20.78
N SER A 530 -8.65 -1.91 -21.29
CA SER A 530 -8.34 -1.79 -22.72
C SER A 530 -6.91 -2.27 -22.95
N PHE A 531 -6.76 -3.29 -23.83
CA PHE A 531 -5.43 -3.71 -24.28
C PHE A 531 -4.58 -2.50 -24.75
N PRO A 532 -3.24 -2.44 -24.43
CA PRO A 532 -2.41 -3.51 -23.85
C PRO A 532 -2.30 -3.52 -22.31
N SER A 533 -3.03 -2.70 -21.58
CA SER A 533 -2.92 -2.63 -20.13
C SER A 533 -3.41 -3.92 -19.45
N PRO A 534 -2.64 -4.50 -18.50
CA PRO A 534 -3.10 -5.65 -17.74
C PRO A 534 -4.20 -5.28 -16.74
N MET A 535 -5.12 -6.21 -16.48
CA MET A 535 -5.99 -6.18 -15.33
C MET A 535 -5.27 -6.83 -14.16
N ILE A 536 -5.14 -6.12 -13.06
CA ILE A 536 -4.54 -6.64 -11.82
C ILE A 536 -5.62 -6.70 -10.73
N VAL A 537 -5.68 -7.84 -10.07
CA VAL A 537 -6.50 -8.05 -8.88
C VAL A 537 -5.63 -7.87 -7.66
N TYR A 538 -6.08 -7.07 -6.72
CA TYR A 538 -5.44 -6.81 -5.43
C TYR A 538 -6.33 -7.24 -4.28
N ALA A 539 -5.72 -7.85 -3.27
CA ALA A 539 -6.35 -8.16 -2.00
C ALA A 539 -5.42 -7.72 -0.86
N GLU A 540 -5.84 -6.74 -0.11
CA GLU A 540 -5.09 -6.20 1.02
C GLU A 540 -5.60 -6.81 2.32
N ILE A 541 -4.70 -7.39 3.13
CA ILE A 541 -5.03 -7.97 4.43
C ILE A 541 -4.27 -7.23 5.52
N LEU A 542 -5.01 -6.57 6.40
CA LEU A 542 -4.47 -5.78 7.50
C LEU A 542 -5.10 -6.16 8.84
N GLN A 543 -4.35 -6.01 9.93
CA GLN A 543 -4.89 -5.88 11.28
C GLN A 543 -4.63 -4.44 11.76
N GLY A 544 -5.68 -3.60 11.74
CA GLY A 544 -5.50 -2.16 11.83
C GLY A 544 -4.71 -1.63 10.63
N PHE A 545 -3.50 -1.11 10.86
CA PHE A 545 -2.58 -0.68 9.80
C PHE A 545 -1.42 -1.66 9.58
N VAL A 546 -1.38 -2.78 10.30
CA VAL A 546 -0.28 -3.75 10.21
C VAL A 546 -0.59 -4.80 9.16
N PRO A 547 0.29 -5.02 8.16
CA PRO A 547 0.10 -6.05 7.15
C PRO A 547 0.05 -7.47 7.72
N VAL A 548 -0.82 -8.31 7.17
CA VAL A 548 -0.93 -9.74 7.47
C VAL A 548 -0.26 -10.53 6.37
N LEU A 549 0.78 -11.28 6.71
CA LEU A 549 1.59 -12.08 5.79
C LEU A 549 1.25 -13.57 5.88
N GLY A 550 1.49 -14.31 4.80
CA GLY A 550 1.38 -15.78 4.78
C GLY A 550 -0.06 -16.29 4.82
N ALA A 551 -1.05 -15.47 4.49
CA ALA A 551 -2.43 -15.90 4.27
C ALA A 551 -2.57 -16.62 2.92
N ASN A 552 -3.52 -17.53 2.83
CA ASN A 552 -3.97 -18.12 1.57
C ASN A 552 -5.09 -17.25 1.01
N VAL A 553 -4.84 -16.62 -0.14
CA VAL A 553 -5.75 -15.65 -0.73
C VAL A 553 -6.17 -16.10 -2.11
N THR A 554 -7.47 -16.21 -2.31
CA THR A 554 -8.06 -16.71 -3.56
C THR A 554 -9.11 -15.75 -4.06
N ALA A 555 -8.96 -15.29 -5.30
CA ALA A 555 -9.96 -14.52 -6.00
C ALA A 555 -10.82 -15.44 -6.87
N VAL A 556 -12.11 -15.17 -6.90
CA VAL A 556 -13.06 -15.78 -7.83
C VAL A 556 -13.66 -14.69 -8.69
N ILE A 557 -13.48 -14.84 -9.98
CA ILE A 557 -13.92 -13.87 -10.97
C ILE A 557 -15.00 -14.53 -11.81
N GLU A 558 -16.18 -13.94 -11.83
CA GLU A 558 -17.34 -14.43 -12.55
C GLU A 558 -17.67 -13.53 -13.73
N SER A 559 -17.80 -14.11 -14.92
CA SER A 559 -18.25 -13.42 -16.12
C SER A 559 -19.77 -13.29 -16.17
N GLN A 560 -20.26 -12.46 -17.11
CA GLN A 560 -21.68 -12.31 -17.40
C GLN A 560 -22.41 -13.64 -17.68
N SER A 561 -21.76 -14.55 -18.40
CA SER A 561 -22.32 -15.88 -18.69
C SER A 561 -22.38 -16.79 -17.48
N GLY A 562 -21.72 -16.40 -16.37
CA GLY A 562 -21.57 -17.15 -15.12
C GLY A 562 -20.45 -18.19 -15.18
N HIS A 563 -19.51 -18.01 -16.11
CA HIS A 563 -18.26 -18.73 -16.07
C HIS A 563 -17.40 -18.15 -14.93
N THR A 564 -16.83 -19.03 -14.11
CA THR A 564 -16.03 -18.64 -12.94
C THR A 564 -14.59 -19.08 -13.12
N GLU A 565 -13.67 -18.18 -12.91
CA GLU A 565 -12.23 -18.44 -12.81
C GLU A 565 -11.75 -18.26 -11.38
N VAL A 566 -10.85 -19.13 -10.96
CA VAL A 566 -10.25 -19.11 -9.63
C VAL A 566 -8.78 -18.74 -9.74
N LEU A 567 -8.38 -17.69 -9.04
CA LEU A 567 -7.06 -17.11 -9.12
C LEU A 567 -6.42 -17.04 -7.72
N GLU A 568 -5.27 -17.68 -7.53
CA GLU A 568 -4.49 -17.55 -6.31
C GLU A 568 -3.70 -16.23 -6.37
N LEU A 569 -3.83 -15.38 -5.33
CA LEU A 569 -3.12 -14.11 -5.21
C LEU A 569 -1.87 -14.28 -4.35
N LEU A 570 -0.79 -13.59 -4.72
CA LEU A 570 0.54 -13.75 -4.13
C LEU A 570 1.08 -12.40 -3.61
N ASP A 571 1.77 -12.45 -2.47
CA ASP A 571 2.55 -11.35 -1.88
C ASP A 571 4.04 -11.74 -1.97
N ASN A 572 4.60 -11.69 -3.20
CA ASN A 572 5.93 -12.23 -3.52
C ASN A 572 6.92 -11.20 -4.10
N GLY A 573 6.45 -9.98 -4.41
CA GLY A 573 7.25 -8.90 -4.97
C GLY A 573 7.57 -9.04 -6.46
N ALA A 574 6.78 -9.83 -7.20
CA ALA A 574 7.02 -10.10 -8.61
C ALA A 574 5.75 -10.04 -9.46
N GLY A 575 5.88 -9.76 -10.75
CA GLY A 575 4.77 -9.67 -11.68
C GLY A 575 3.81 -8.54 -11.32
N ALA A 576 2.57 -8.89 -10.99
CA ALA A 576 1.53 -7.96 -10.56
C ALA A 576 1.77 -7.40 -9.14
N ASP A 577 2.59 -8.08 -8.35
CA ASP A 577 2.96 -7.66 -7.00
C ASP A 577 4.24 -6.81 -7.03
N SER A 578 4.12 -5.55 -6.65
CA SER A 578 5.26 -4.62 -6.69
C SER A 578 6.19 -4.77 -5.49
N PHE A 579 5.69 -5.20 -4.34
CA PHE A 579 6.45 -5.25 -3.09
C PHE A 579 6.13 -6.51 -2.28
N LYS A 580 7.16 -7.25 -1.97
CA LYS A 580 7.05 -8.47 -1.18
C LYS A 580 6.79 -8.16 0.30
N ASN A 581 5.88 -8.92 0.91
CA ASN A 581 5.57 -8.85 2.35
C ASN A 581 4.99 -7.50 2.80
N ASP A 582 4.20 -6.86 1.95
CA ASP A 582 3.48 -5.62 2.29
C ASP A 582 2.01 -5.85 2.63
N GLY A 583 1.56 -7.14 2.60
CA GLY A 583 0.18 -7.55 2.88
C GLY A 583 -0.79 -7.31 1.73
N VAL A 584 -0.29 -6.92 0.55
CA VAL A 584 -1.06 -6.79 -0.68
C VAL A 584 -0.78 -7.99 -1.57
N TYR A 585 -1.75 -8.89 -1.64
CA TYR A 585 -1.71 -10.08 -2.48
C TYR A 585 -2.25 -9.72 -3.84
N SER A 586 -1.50 -9.97 -4.91
CA SER A 586 -1.90 -9.54 -6.25
C SER A 586 -1.60 -10.55 -7.32
N ARG A 587 -2.34 -10.45 -8.44
CA ARG A 587 -2.10 -11.23 -9.64
C ARG A 587 -2.74 -10.60 -10.87
N TYR A 588 -2.17 -10.90 -12.05
CA TYR A 588 -2.79 -10.57 -13.33
C TYR A 588 -3.99 -11.46 -13.58
N PHE A 589 -5.09 -10.86 -14.01
CA PHE A 589 -6.23 -11.61 -14.55
C PHE A 589 -6.13 -11.66 -16.07
N THR A 590 -6.05 -12.87 -16.62
CA THR A 590 -5.79 -13.10 -18.04
C THR A 590 -6.79 -14.07 -18.69
N ALA A 591 -7.61 -14.71 -17.88
CA ALA A 591 -8.56 -15.74 -18.32
C ALA A 591 -9.88 -15.13 -18.84
N TYR A 592 -9.79 -14.29 -19.85
CA TYR A 592 -10.98 -13.69 -20.47
C TYR A 592 -11.66 -14.69 -21.37
N THR A 593 -12.90 -15.04 -21.06
CA THR A 593 -13.73 -15.95 -21.85
C THR A 593 -14.67 -15.22 -22.79
N GLU A 594 -15.02 -13.99 -22.46
CA GLU A 594 -15.97 -13.16 -23.21
C GLU A 594 -15.73 -11.67 -22.93
N ASN A 595 -16.23 -10.81 -23.84
CA ASN A 595 -16.28 -9.39 -23.59
C ASN A 595 -17.49 -9.08 -22.71
N GLY A 596 -17.35 -8.18 -21.77
CA GLY A 596 -18.44 -7.75 -20.89
C GLY A 596 -18.03 -7.56 -19.45
N SER A 597 -19.01 -7.53 -18.56
CA SER A 597 -18.80 -7.30 -17.13
C SER A 597 -18.40 -8.57 -16.40
N TYR A 598 -17.50 -8.40 -15.45
CA TYR A 598 -17.03 -9.43 -14.54
C TYR A 598 -17.20 -8.93 -13.09
N SER A 599 -17.48 -9.82 -12.15
CA SER A 599 -17.49 -9.54 -10.72
C SER A 599 -16.30 -10.19 -10.03
N LEU A 600 -15.77 -9.53 -9.00
CA LEU A 600 -14.67 -10.02 -8.19
C LEU A 600 -15.14 -10.34 -6.76
N LYS A 601 -14.84 -11.55 -6.30
CA LYS A 601 -14.94 -11.97 -4.90
C LYS A 601 -13.60 -12.54 -4.45
N VAL A 602 -13.16 -12.17 -3.26
CA VAL A 602 -11.91 -12.67 -2.68
C VAL A 602 -12.18 -13.35 -1.35
N TRP A 603 -11.56 -14.50 -1.15
CA TRP A 603 -11.47 -15.20 0.13
C TRP A 603 -10.05 -15.17 0.64
N ALA A 604 -9.91 -14.91 1.94
CA ALA A 604 -8.63 -15.00 2.64
C ALA A 604 -8.77 -15.91 3.85
N HIS A 605 -7.85 -16.87 3.96
CA HIS A 605 -7.75 -17.79 5.07
C HIS A 605 -6.35 -17.72 5.67
N GLY A 606 -6.27 -17.51 6.97
CA GLY A 606 -5.02 -17.60 7.72
C GLY A 606 -4.93 -18.92 8.45
N GLY A 607 -3.83 -19.66 8.26
CA GLY A 607 -3.56 -20.88 9.03
C GLY A 607 -2.69 -20.57 10.26
N ALA A 608 -2.96 -21.25 11.38
CA ALA A 608 -2.33 -21.05 12.69
C ALA A 608 -0.78 -21.10 12.74
N ASN A 609 -0.13 -21.46 11.67
CA ASN A 609 1.35 -21.51 11.63
C ASN A 609 1.93 -20.79 10.40
N THR A 610 1.08 -20.17 9.59
CA THR A 610 1.49 -19.54 8.34
C THR A 610 1.21 -18.03 8.36
N ALA A 611 0.05 -17.61 8.89
CA ALA A 611 -0.30 -16.21 8.98
C ALA A 611 0.41 -15.54 10.17
N ARG A 612 0.96 -14.36 9.92
CA ARG A 612 1.68 -13.55 10.91
C ARG A 612 1.54 -12.07 10.61
N LEU A 613 1.72 -11.22 11.63
CA LEU A 613 1.84 -9.79 11.44
C LEU A 613 3.22 -9.43 10.85
N SER A 614 3.22 -8.46 9.94
CA SER A 614 4.46 -7.89 9.43
C SER A 614 5.07 -6.99 10.51
N LEU A 615 6.34 -7.23 10.85
CA LEU A 615 7.15 -6.32 11.65
C LEU A 615 8.04 -5.43 10.78
N GLN A 616 7.94 -5.57 9.46
CA GLN A 616 8.68 -4.70 8.54
C GLN A 616 8.05 -3.30 8.54
N PRO A 617 8.89 -2.25 8.61
CA PRO A 617 8.38 -0.90 8.46
C PRO A 617 7.78 -0.71 7.06
N PRO A 618 6.78 0.18 6.92
CA PRO A 618 6.20 0.49 5.62
C PRO A 618 7.24 0.91 4.60
N LEU A 619 6.99 0.61 3.33
CA LEU A 619 7.75 1.14 2.21
C LEU A 619 7.41 2.63 1.99
N ASN A 620 8.24 3.34 1.24
CA ASN A 620 8.02 4.78 0.97
C ASN A 620 7.76 5.56 2.27
N ARG A 621 8.58 5.33 3.27
CA ARG A 621 8.55 6.06 4.54
C ARG A 621 9.59 7.15 4.55
N ALA A 622 9.37 8.18 5.35
CA ALA A 622 10.32 9.26 5.55
C ALA A 622 11.69 8.72 6.03
N ALA A 623 12.77 9.20 5.41
CA ALA A 623 14.11 8.86 5.82
C ALA A 623 14.37 9.29 7.27
N TYR A 624 14.81 8.36 8.11
CA TYR A 624 15.25 8.71 9.45
C TYR A 624 16.59 9.44 9.38
N ILE A 625 16.65 10.63 9.99
CA ILE A 625 17.86 11.44 10.07
C ILE A 625 18.61 11.04 11.34
N PRO A 626 19.76 10.36 11.23
CA PRO A 626 20.51 9.92 12.43
C PRO A 626 21.13 11.08 13.21
N GLY A 627 21.23 12.23 12.60
CA GLY A 627 21.80 13.47 13.11
C GLY A 627 22.41 14.30 12.01
N TRP A 628 23.03 15.38 12.40
CA TRP A 628 23.58 16.38 11.51
C TRP A 628 25.08 16.57 11.77
N VAL A 629 25.82 16.91 10.73
CA VAL A 629 27.18 17.45 10.90
C VAL A 629 27.04 18.98 11.02
N VAL A 630 27.44 19.51 12.16
CA VAL A 630 27.43 20.93 12.48
C VAL A 630 28.84 21.35 12.90
N ASN A 631 29.47 22.25 12.18
CA ASN A 631 30.86 22.70 12.42
C ASN A 631 31.89 21.53 12.52
N GLY A 632 31.65 20.45 11.77
CA GLY A 632 32.52 19.26 11.75
C GLY A 632 32.27 18.25 12.87
N GLU A 633 31.31 18.48 13.76
CA GLU A 633 30.90 17.54 14.81
C GLU A 633 29.51 16.98 14.54
N ILE A 634 29.23 15.75 15.03
CA ILE A 634 27.93 15.10 14.88
C ILE A 634 27.02 15.52 16.04
N GLU A 635 25.91 16.17 15.71
CA GLU A 635 24.75 16.36 16.56
C GLU A 635 23.75 15.22 16.26
N ALA A 636 23.76 14.15 17.07
CA ALA A 636 22.95 12.97 16.82
C ALA A 636 21.53 13.13 17.36
N ASN A 637 20.57 12.57 16.62
CA ASN A 637 19.19 12.39 17.05
C ASN A 637 19.08 11.16 17.97
N PRO A 638 18.00 11.04 18.77
CA PRO A 638 17.73 9.83 19.53
C PRO A 638 17.67 8.60 18.61
N PRO A 639 18.28 7.47 18.99
CA PRO A 639 18.24 6.29 18.14
C PRO A 639 16.79 5.85 17.91
N ARG A 640 16.49 5.47 16.66
CA ARG A 640 15.19 4.89 16.32
C ARG A 640 15.00 3.58 17.10
N PRO A 641 13.81 3.32 17.70
CA PRO A 641 13.56 2.05 18.37
C PRO A 641 13.82 0.87 17.43
N GLU A 642 14.62 -0.09 17.90
CA GLU A 642 14.83 -1.34 17.17
C GLU A 642 13.55 -2.18 17.24
N ILE A 643 13.16 -2.75 16.12
CA ILE A 643 12.09 -3.74 16.04
C ILE A 643 12.76 -5.09 16.20
N ASP A 644 12.32 -5.87 17.17
CA ASP A 644 12.78 -7.23 17.37
C ASP A 644 12.12 -8.13 16.29
N GLU A 645 12.82 -8.31 15.17
CA GLU A 645 12.36 -9.14 14.04
C GLU A 645 12.19 -10.62 14.41
N ASP A 646 12.80 -11.07 15.53
CA ASP A 646 12.68 -12.44 16.02
C ASP A 646 11.34 -12.68 16.74
N THR A 647 10.64 -11.62 17.14
CA THR A 647 9.32 -11.70 17.80
C THR A 647 8.20 -11.76 16.76
N GLN A 648 8.15 -12.81 15.94
CA GLN A 648 7.04 -13.02 15.00
C GLN A 648 5.74 -13.26 15.76
N THR A 649 4.77 -12.36 15.65
CA THR A 649 3.43 -12.57 16.16
C THR A 649 2.65 -13.43 15.16
N THR A 650 2.58 -14.74 15.43
CA THR A 650 1.70 -15.64 14.65
C THR A 650 0.25 -15.34 14.97
N LEU A 651 -0.58 -15.38 13.94
CA LEU A 651 -2.01 -15.18 14.08
C LEU A 651 -2.72 -16.52 14.28
N GLU A 652 -3.89 -16.47 14.89
CA GLU A 652 -4.86 -17.57 14.92
C GLU A 652 -5.42 -17.79 13.51
N ASP A 653 -6.07 -18.94 13.31
CA ASP A 653 -6.82 -19.17 12.08
C ASP A 653 -7.92 -18.13 11.91
N PHE A 654 -8.09 -17.62 10.69
CA PHE A 654 -9.16 -16.67 10.37
C PHE A 654 -9.75 -16.93 8.98
N SER A 655 -10.97 -16.48 8.77
CA SER A 655 -11.64 -16.43 7.47
C SER A 655 -12.18 -15.04 7.19
N ARG A 656 -11.97 -14.54 5.97
CA ARG A 656 -12.53 -13.26 5.48
C ARG A 656 -12.96 -13.41 4.03
N THR A 657 -14.04 -12.72 3.70
CA THR A 657 -14.54 -12.61 2.33
C THR A 657 -14.77 -11.14 2.00
N ALA A 658 -14.44 -10.72 0.79
CA ALA A 658 -14.71 -9.37 0.31
C ALA A 658 -15.16 -9.38 -1.16
N SER A 659 -16.07 -8.47 -1.52
CA SER A 659 -16.41 -8.16 -2.90
C SER A 659 -15.53 -7.02 -3.40
N GLY A 660 -14.90 -7.17 -4.56
CA GLY A 660 -13.96 -6.20 -5.14
C GLY A 660 -14.57 -5.35 -6.27
N GLY A 661 -15.91 -5.33 -6.38
CA GLY A 661 -16.58 -4.56 -7.43
C GLY A 661 -16.69 -5.29 -8.77
N ALA A 662 -16.88 -4.54 -9.84
CA ALA A 662 -17.06 -5.05 -11.21
C ALA A 662 -16.13 -4.36 -12.21
N PHE A 663 -15.77 -5.06 -13.29
CA PHE A 663 -14.92 -4.55 -14.37
C PHE A 663 -15.32 -5.07 -15.77
N VAL A 664 -14.85 -4.41 -16.82
CA VAL A 664 -15.17 -4.73 -18.22
C VAL A 664 -13.91 -4.98 -19.05
N VAL A 665 -13.90 -5.97 -19.95
CA VAL A 665 -12.72 -6.48 -20.67
C VAL A 665 -12.82 -6.51 -22.19
N SER A 666 -11.68 -6.32 -22.91
CA SER A 666 -11.65 -6.25 -24.38
C SER A 666 -10.59 -7.01 -25.20
N GLN A 667 -9.48 -7.66 -24.69
CA GLN A 667 -8.55 -8.54 -25.53
C GLN A 667 -7.41 -9.31 -24.78
N VAL A 668 -6.64 -10.24 -25.46
CA VAL A 668 -5.61 -11.20 -24.95
C VAL A 668 -4.17 -10.60 -24.84
N PRO A 669 -3.37 -10.89 -23.77
CA PRO A 669 -2.11 -10.22 -23.44
C PRO A 669 -0.80 -11.00 -23.73
N PRO A 670 0.41 -10.30 -23.82
CA PRO A 670 1.75 -10.88 -23.87
C PRO A 670 2.24 -11.39 -22.49
N PRO A 671 3.47 -11.94 -22.39
CA PRO A 671 4.12 -12.22 -21.11
C PRO A 671 4.26 -10.99 -20.21
N SER A 672 4.22 -11.16 -18.89
CA SER A 672 4.44 -10.06 -17.95
C SER A 672 5.89 -9.55 -18.00
N GLN A 673 6.06 -8.28 -17.64
CA GLN A 673 7.37 -7.71 -17.37
C GLN A 673 8.02 -8.38 -16.16
N ILE A 674 9.31 -8.69 -16.24
CA ILE A 674 10.12 -9.10 -15.08
C ILE A 674 10.47 -7.84 -14.29
N THR A 675 10.07 -7.77 -13.01
CA THR A 675 10.24 -6.58 -12.17
C THR A 675 11.19 -6.79 -11.00
N ASP A 676 11.65 -8.01 -10.79
CA ASP A 676 12.48 -8.46 -9.67
C ASP A 676 13.84 -9.04 -10.10
N LEU A 677 14.31 -8.68 -11.31
CA LEU A 677 15.65 -9.09 -11.76
C LEU A 677 16.72 -8.57 -10.81
N ASP A 678 17.51 -9.47 -10.27
CA ASP A 678 18.68 -9.16 -9.44
C ASP A 678 19.93 -9.85 -9.99
N ALA A 679 21.10 -9.22 -9.77
CA ALA A 679 22.38 -9.68 -10.29
C ALA A 679 23.48 -9.59 -9.24
N THR A 680 24.24 -10.67 -9.07
CA THR A 680 25.39 -10.72 -8.16
C THR A 680 26.63 -11.25 -8.87
N LEU A 681 27.81 -10.68 -8.57
CA LEU A 681 29.09 -11.20 -9.05
C LEU A 681 29.66 -12.18 -8.03
N GLN A 682 29.86 -13.43 -8.46
CA GLN A 682 30.54 -14.45 -7.66
C GLN A 682 31.78 -14.97 -8.44
N GLU A 683 32.95 -14.74 -7.91
CA GLU A 683 34.23 -15.02 -8.59
C GLU A 683 34.29 -14.30 -9.95
N ASP A 684 34.17 -15.02 -11.06
CA ASP A 684 34.19 -14.48 -12.43
C ASP A 684 32.82 -14.65 -13.15
N GLU A 685 31.76 -15.06 -12.45
CA GLU A 685 30.43 -15.30 -13.04
C GLU A 685 29.41 -14.32 -12.48
N ILE A 686 28.54 -13.83 -13.35
CA ILE A 686 27.36 -13.05 -12.95
C ILE A 686 26.21 -14.04 -12.78
N ILE A 687 25.62 -14.04 -11.60
CA ILE A 687 24.46 -14.84 -11.26
C ILE A 687 23.25 -13.92 -11.28
N LEU A 688 22.29 -14.24 -12.16
CA LEU A 688 21.01 -13.57 -12.25
C LEU A 688 19.94 -14.38 -11.52
N THR A 689 19.02 -13.69 -10.85
CA THR A 689 17.84 -14.30 -10.27
C THR A 689 16.62 -13.43 -10.58
N TRP A 690 15.48 -14.08 -10.91
CA TRP A 690 14.20 -13.42 -11.14
C TRP A 690 13.05 -14.42 -10.96
N THR A 691 11.83 -13.93 -10.92
CA THR A 691 10.63 -14.75 -10.95
C THR A 691 10.19 -14.96 -12.39
N ALA A 692 9.95 -16.20 -12.77
CA ALA A 692 9.54 -16.57 -14.14
C ALA A 692 8.19 -15.95 -14.49
N PRO A 693 8.06 -15.21 -15.60
CA PRO A 693 6.79 -14.79 -16.17
C PRO A 693 6.12 -15.95 -16.90
N GLY A 694 4.83 -15.79 -17.22
CA GLY A 694 4.07 -16.80 -17.95
C GLY A 694 4.17 -16.68 -19.49
N ASP A 695 3.32 -17.44 -20.17
CA ASP A 695 3.01 -17.35 -21.58
C ASP A 695 2.06 -16.14 -21.82
N ASN A 696 1.07 -16.00 -20.93
CA ASN A 696 0.13 -14.88 -20.88
C ASN A 696 0.26 -14.23 -19.50
N PHE A 697 0.89 -13.08 -19.41
CA PHE A 697 1.30 -12.42 -18.17
C PHE A 697 2.02 -13.37 -17.21
N ASP A 698 1.37 -13.83 -16.13
CA ASP A 698 1.91 -14.71 -15.11
C ASP A 698 1.26 -16.11 -15.09
N VAL A 699 0.70 -16.53 -16.24
CA VAL A 699 0.06 -17.84 -16.41
C VAL A 699 0.79 -18.66 -17.47
N GLY A 700 1.07 -19.93 -17.18
CA GLY A 700 1.78 -20.82 -18.08
C GLY A 700 3.29 -20.64 -18.04
N LYS A 701 3.96 -20.78 -19.18
CA LYS A 701 5.42 -20.80 -19.27
C LYS A 701 5.88 -20.04 -20.51
N ALA A 702 6.75 -19.05 -20.33
CA ALA A 702 7.41 -18.36 -21.43
C ALA A 702 8.16 -19.34 -22.34
N GLN A 703 8.32 -19.03 -23.62
CA GLN A 703 9.03 -19.85 -24.58
C GLN A 703 10.54 -19.74 -24.40
N HIS A 704 11.06 -18.51 -24.31
CA HIS A 704 12.48 -18.23 -24.09
C HIS A 704 12.71 -16.82 -23.56
N TYR A 705 13.94 -16.56 -23.10
CA TYR A 705 14.40 -15.26 -22.61
C TYR A 705 15.43 -14.66 -23.56
N ILE A 706 15.36 -13.34 -23.76
CA ILE A 706 16.41 -12.53 -24.37
C ILE A 706 17.08 -11.73 -23.26
N ILE A 707 18.35 -12.02 -22.96
CA ILE A 707 19.16 -11.33 -21.96
C ILE A 707 20.18 -10.45 -22.67
N LYS A 708 20.18 -9.17 -22.33
CA LYS A 708 21.09 -8.16 -22.89
C LYS A 708 21.92 -7.52 -21.80
N ILE A 709 23.17 -7.14 -22.14
CA ILE A 709 24.12 -6.48 -21.25
C ILE A 709 24.74 -5.27 -21.90
N SER A 710 25.04 -4.24 -21.11
CA SER A 710 25.79 -3.05 -21.56
C SER A 710 26.60 -2.44 -20.40
N GLY A 711 27.60 -1.63 -20.73
CA GLY A 711 28.30 -0.73 -19.80
C GLY A 711 27.51 0.56 -19.50
N SER A 712 26.43 0.80 -20.23
CA SER A 712 25.55 1.98 -20.10
C SER A 712 24.10 1.58 -19.82
N ILE A 713 23.48 2.22 -18.84
CA ILE A 713 22.05 2.03 -18.51
C ILE A 713 21.17 2.44 -19.69
N LEU A 714 21.52 3.54 -20.34
CA LEU A 714 20.73 4.12 -21.42
C LEU A 714 20.58 3.17 -22.61
N ASP A 715 21.62 2.37 -22.93
CA ASP A 715 21.55 1.41 -24.00
C ASP A 715 20.45 0.36 -23.75
N LEU A 716 20.31 -0.12 -22.52
CA LEU A 716 19.28 -1.10 -22.17
C LEU A 716 17.89 -0.48 -22.02
N ARG A 717 17.81 0.77 -21.58
CA ARG A 717 16.56 1.49 -21.41
C ARG A 717 15.96 1.95 -22.74
N ASP A 718 16.79 2.58 -23.58
CA ASP A 718 16.32 3.32 -24.77
C ASP A 718 16.58 2.53 -26.08
N SER A 719 17.54 1.60 -26.09
CA SER A 719 18.00 0.87 -27.27
C SER A 719 18.28 -0.61 -26.98
N PHE A 720 17.40 -1.27 -26.20
CA PHE A 720 17.59 -2.64 -25.74
C PHE A 720 18.01 -3.61 -26.84
N ASP A 721 17.40 -3.49 -28.03
CA ASP A 721 17.65 -4.42 -29.14
C ASP A 721 19.06 -4.31 -29.70
N ASP A 722 19.75 -3.17 -29.55
CA ASP A 722 21.11 -2.92 -30.03
C ASP A 722 22.20 -3.39 -29.04
N ALA A 723 21.83 -3.65 -27.77
CA ALA A 723 22.75 -4.07 -26.72
C ALA A 723 23.28 -5.50 -26.95
N LEU A 724 24.42 -5.83 -26.31
CA LEU A 724 25.09 -7.13 -26.45
C LEU A 724 24.23 -8.26 -25.87
N GLN A 725 23.95 -9.28 -26.67
CA GLN A 725 23.13 -10.40 -26.25
C GLN A 725 23.94 -11.50 -25.57
N VAL A 726 23.45 -11.97 -24.44
CA VAL A 726 23.99 -13.14 -23.72
C VAL A 726 23.43 -14.42 -24.37
N ASN A 727 24.27 -15.45 -24.47
CA ASN A 727 23.83 -16.75 -24.97
C ASN A 727 22.94 -17.43 -23.92
N THR A 728 21.68 -17.67 -24.26
CA THR A 728 20.65 -18.25 -23.41
C THR A 728 20.20 -19.65 -23.87
N THR A 729 20.97 -20.32 -24.78
CA THR A 729 20.58 -21.61 -25.36
C THR A 729 20.38 -22.71 -24.31
N ASP A 730 21.08 -22.66 -23.19
CA ASP A 730 20.98 -23.63 -22.10
C ASP A 730 19.94 -23.24 -21.04
N LEU A 731 19.30 -22.09 -21.18
CA LEU A 731 18.29 -21.57 -20.26
C LEU A 731 16.90 -21.99 -20.73
N SER A 732 16.28 -22.94 -20.01
CA SER A 732 14.90 -23.34 -20.24
C SER A 732 13.99 -22.66 -19.24
N PRO A 733 13.03 -21.79 -19.69
CA PRO A 733 12.12 -21.11 -18.78
C PRO A 733 11.34 -22.10 -17.93
N LYS A 734 11.06 -21.74 -16.66
CA LYS A 734 10.20 -22.48 -15.74
C LYS A 734 8.74 -22.04 -15.83
N GLU A 735 7.87 -22.75 -15.14
CA GLU A 735 6.48 -22.31 -14.96
C GLU A 735 6.43 -20.94 -14.24
N ALA A 736 5.44 -20.14 -14.58
CA ALA A 736 5.24 -18.83 -13.98
C ALA A 736 5.28 -18.87 -12.45
N ASN A 737 5.75 -17.78 -11.84
CA ASN A 737 5.92 -17.62 -10.39
C ASN A 737 7.00 -18.52 -9.76
N SER A 738 7.77 -19.26 -10.56
CA SER A 738 8.92 -20.03 -10.11
C SER A 738 10.19 -19.18 -10.11
N LYS A 739 11.09 -19.42 -9.16
CA LYS A 739 12.39 -18.73 -9.14
C LYS A 739 13.31 -19.23 -10.24
N GLU A 740 13.77 -18.34 -11.11
CA GLU A 740 14.80 -18.56 -12.10
C GLU A 740 16.19 -18.20 -11.56
N ILE A 741 17.20 -18.94 -11.98
CA ILE A 741 18.59 -18.69 -11.68
C ILE A 741 19.38 -18.98 -12.94
N PHE A 742 20.21 -18.04 -13.39
CA PHE A 742 21.07 -18.20 -14.55
C PHE A 742 22.44 -17.59 -14.30
N ALA A 743 23.50 -18.33 -14.58
CA ALA A 743 24.87 -17.90 -14.43
C ALA A 743 25.57 -17.79 -15.79
N PHE A 744 26.32 -16.73 -16.00
CA PHE A 744 27.12 -16.55 -17.21
C PHE A 744 28.41 -15.77 -16.93
N LYS A 745 29.41 -15.99 -17.75
CA LYS A 745 30.64 -15.19 -17.72
C LYS A 745 30.45 -13.96 -18.60
N PRO A 746 30.66 -12.74 -18.06
CA PRO A 746 30.72 -11.56 -18.90
C PRO A 746 31.91 -11.74 -19.86
N GLY A 747 31.65 -11.91 -21.15
CA GLY A 747 32.71 -11.94 -22.16
C GLY A 747 33.50 -10.65 -22.14
N ASN A 748 34.56 -10.52 -22.97
CA ASN A 748 35.28 -9.27 -23.15
C ASN A 748 34.30 -8.18 -23.65
N ILE A 749 33.65 -7.48 -22.67
CA ILE A 749 32.99 -6.23 -22.99
C ILE A 749 34.07 -5.28 -23.41
N SER A 750 34.05 -4.87 -24.66
CA SER A 750 35.15 -4.14 -25.34
C SER A 750 35.35 -2.70 -24.85
N GLU A 751 34.79 -2.32 -23.73
CA GLU A 751 35.07 -1.06 -23.07
C GLU A 751 36.11 -1.29 -21.98
N GLU A 752 37.36 -1.01 -22.28
CA GLU A 752 38.53 -1.12 -21.41
C GLU A 752 38.40 -0.38 -20.07
N ASN A 753 37.25 0.29 -19.81
CA ASN A 753 36.97 1.08 -18.62
C ASN A 753 35.59 0.82 -17.96
N ALA A 754 34.87 -0.23 -18.35
CA ALA A 754 33.57 -0.51 -17.73
C ALA A 754 33.74 -0.89 -16.23
N THR A 755 33.24 -0.03 -15.36
CA THR A 755 33.26 -0.28 -13.92
C THR A 755 32.03 -1.07 -13.46
N HIS A 756 30.98 -1.04 -14.24
CA HIS A 756 29.70 -1.72 -13.99
C HIS A 756 29.20 -2.41 -15.25
N ILE A 757 28.46 -3.49 -15.06
CA ILE A 757 27.66 -4.14 -16.09
C ILE A 757 26.19 -3.96 -15.68
N PHE A 758 25.38 -3.55 -16.65
CA PHE A 758 23.93 -3.47 -16.57
C PHE A 758 23.31 -4.62 -17.36
N ILE A 759 22.25 -5.22 -16.82
CA ILE A 759 21.61 -6.41 -17.38
C ILE A 759 20.09 -6.18 -17.43
N ALA A 760 19.46 -6.56 -18.55
CA ALA A 760 18.02 -6.56 -18.68
C ALA A 760 17.53 -7.77 -19.47
N ILE A 761 16.28 -8.16 -19.26
CA ILE A 761 15.65 -9.35 -19.83
C ILE A 761 14.33 -8.97 -20.49
N LYS A 762 14.06 -9.58 -21.65
CA LYS A 762 12.70 -9.71 -22.23
C LYS A 762 12.32 -11.18 -22.28
N SER A 763 11.06 -11.48 -22.02
CA SER A 763 10.48 -12.82 -22.24
C SER A 763 9.65 -12.87 -23.52
N ILE A 764 9.62 -14.04 -24.14
CA ILE A 764 8.87 -14.27 -25.38
C ILE A 764 7.94 -15.45 -25.16
N ASP A 765 6.68 -15.31 -25.59
CA ASP A 765 5.65 -16.35 -25.55
C ASP A 765 5.69 -17.29 -26.77
N LYS A 766 4.83 -18.28 -26.78
CA LYS A 766 4.68 -19.23 -27.92
C LYS A 766 4.12 -18.59 -29.18
N SER A 767 3.53 -17.41 -29.07
CA SER A 767 2.98 -16.62 -30.18
C SER A 767 3.98 -15.58 -30.72
N ASN A 768 5.22 -15.57 -30.20
CA ASN A 768 6.26 -14.59 -30.47
C ASN A 768 5.91 -13.15 -30.02
N LEU A 769 5.00 -13.01 -29.04
CA LEU A 769 4.80 -11.73 -28.37
C LEU A 769 5.89 -11.54 -27.30
N THR A 770 6.40 -10.31 -27.17
CA THR A 770 7.47 -9.99 -26.23
C THR A 770 6.94 -9.19 -25.05
N SER A 771 7.46 -9.46 -23.86
CA SER A 771 7.24 -8.62 -22.69
C SER A 771 7.89 -7.24 -22.86
N GLU A 772 7.53 -6.29 -22.00
CA GLU A 772 8.33 -5.11 -21.76
C GLU A 772 9.72 -5.49 -21.22
N VAL A 773 10.69 -4.56 -21.31
CA VAL A 773 12.04 -4.76 -20.76
C VAL A 773 11.94 -4.83 -19.23
N SER A 774 12.63 -5.81 -18.62
CA SER A 774 12.71 -5.96 -17.17
C SER A 774 13.22 -4.70 -16.47
N ASN A 775 13.12 -4.66 -15.13
CA ASN A 775 14.00 -3.76 -14.38
C ASN A 775 15.47 -4.08 -14.75
N ILE A 776 16.33 -3.05 -14.71
CA ILE A 776 17.74 -3.20 -15.06
C ILE A 776 18.53 -3.52 -13.80
N ALA A 777 19.17 -4.70 -13.77
CA ALA A 777 20.08 -5.09 -12.70
C ALA A 777 21.49 -4.55 -12.97
N GLN A 778 22.25 -4.27 -11.90
CA GLN A 778 23.58 -3.67 -11.96
C GLN A 778 24.60 -4.50 -11.16
N VAL A 779 25.78 -4.73 -11.74
CA VAL A 779 26.90 -5.40 -11.08
C VAL A 779 28.16 -4.55 -11.17
N ALA A 780 28.85 -4.30 -10.05
CA ALA A 780 30.13 -3.64 -10.00
C ALA A 780 31.26 -4.65 -10.26
N LEU A 781 32.18 -4.32 -11.18
CA LEU A 781 33.33 -5.17 -11.57
C LEU A 781 34.60 -4.87 -10.77
N PHE A 782 34.52 -4.18 -9.66
CA PHE A 782 35.65 -3.78 -8.83
C PHE A 782 35.37 -3.95 -7.34
N THR A 783 36.41 -3.99 -6.52
CA THR A 783 36.28 -3.91 -5.07
C THR A 783 36.32 -2.44 -4.65
N PRO A 784 35.22 -1.87 -4.09
CA PRO A 784 35.20 -0.47 -3.69
C PRO A 784 36.14 -0.20 -2.50
N GLN A 785 36.68 1.03 -2.43
CA GLN A 785 37.54 1.49 -1.36
C GLN A 785 36.81 2.44 -0.43
N ALA A 786 37.23 2.51 0.84
CA ALA A 786 36.68 3.48 1.77
C ALA A 786 36.93 4.92 1.28
N ASN A 787 35.98 5.82 1.53
CA ASN A 787 36.13 7.22 1.18
C ASN A 787 37.22 7.86 2.06
N PRO A 788 38.28 8.49 1.52
CA PRO A 788 39.32 9.16 2.33
C PRO A 788 38.76 10.28 3.21
N ASP A 789 37.69 10.95 2.80
CA ASP A 789 37.05 12.03 3.57
C ASP A 789 36.35 11.52 4.85
N ASP A 790 36.12 10.20 4.95
CA ASP A 790 35.63 9.54 6.17
C ASP A 790 36.73 9.33 7.23
N THR A 791 38.01 9.59 6.91
CA THR A 791 39.13 9.49 7.83
C THR A 791 39.44 10.86 8.43
N TYR A 792 38.94 11.17 9.62
CA TYR A 792 39.44 12.29 10.40
C TYR A 792 40.90 11.99 10.81
N PRO A 793 41.84 13.00 10.79
CA PRO A 793 43.12 12.86 11.39
C PRO A 793 42.93 12.55 12.88
N THR A 794 43.43 11.41 13.34
CA THR A 794 43.48 11.06 14.75
C THR A 794 44.12 12.22 15.50
N PRO A 795 43.45 12.80 16.56
CA PRO A 795 44.11 13.84 17.32
C PRO A 795 45.41 13.27 17.88
N THR A 796 46.51 13.93 17.57
CA THR A 796 47.82 13.58 18.07
C THR A 796 47.75 13.52 19.60
N PRO A 797 48.13 12.43 20.27
CA PRO A 797 48.04 12.34 21.71
C PRO A 797 48.90 13.44 22.32
N THR A 798 48.28 14.35 23.06
CA THR A 798 48.95 15.34 23.88
C THR A 798 49.85 14.61 24.88
N PRO A 799 51.17 14.93 24.97
CA PRO A 799 52.05 14.22 25.87
C PRO A 799 51.54 14.36 27.33
N THR A 800 51.28 13.23 27.94
CA THR A 800 50.89 13.08 29.35
C THR A 800 52.00 13.67 30.23
N PRO A 801 51.75 14.60 31.15
CA PRO A 801 52.74 15.07 32.09
C PRO A 801 53.17 13.91 33.03
N THR A 802 54.45 13.70 33.13
CA THR A 802 55.13 12.71 33.99
C THR A 802 54.70 12.90 35.45
N PRO A 803 54.19 11.91 36.16
CA PRO A 803 53.91 12.06 37.60
C PRO A 803 55.17 12.02 38.43
N THR A 804 55.30 13.04 39.28
CA THR A 804 56.31 13.09 40.33
C THR A 804 55.96 12.10 41.47
N PRO A 805 56.88 11.35 42.04
CA PRO A 805 56.56 10.36 43.06
C PRO A 805 56.34 11.03 44.44
N THR A 806 55.18 10.80 45.07
CA THR A 806 55.02 11.02 46.52
C THR A 806 54.55 9.73 47.21
N THR A 807 55.24 9.45 48.25
CA THR A 807 55.21 8.29 49.14
C THR A 807 53.91 8.04 49.89
N ASP A 808 53.63 6.75 50.00
CA ASP A 808 52.87 6.00 51.00
C ASP A 808 51.95 6.73 52.02
N LYS A 809 50.68 6.26 52.08
CA LYS A 809 50.19 5.63 53.33
C LYS A 809 48.89 4.83 53.04
N SER A 810 48.96 3.57 53.43
CA SER A 810 47.92 2.58 53.52
C SER A 810 46.71 3.05 54.37
N HIS A 811 45.51 2.83 53.93
CA HIS A 811 44.42 2.39 54.78
C HIS A 811 43.44 1.48 53.98
N ASN A 812 43.34 0.30 54.45
CA ASN A 812 42.50 -0.78 54.11
C ASN A 812 41.08 -0.50 54.63
N SER A 813 40.06 -0.51 53.80
CA SER A 813 38.68 -0.82 54.25
C SER A 813 37.88 -1.39 53.08
N GLY A 814 37.78 -2.71 53.08
CA GLY A 814 36.89 -3.46 52.25
C GLY A 814 35.43 -3.17 52.62
N VAL A 815 34.62 -2.87 51.67
CA VAL A 815 33.16 -2.82 51.84
C VAL A 815 32.57 -3.96 51.01
N ASN A 816 31.87 -4.82 51.75
CA ASN A 816 31.18 -6.03 51.30
C ASN A 816 29.98 -5.69 50.38
N ILE A 817 29.99 -6.14 49.13
CA ILE A 817 28.96 -5.93 48.13
C ILE A 817 27.72 -6.85 48.33
N SER A 818 27.61 -7.60 49.37
CA SER A 818 26.53 -8.58 49.56
C SER A 818 25.26 -8.06 50.26
N THR A 819 25.18 -6.77 50.66
CA THR A 819 24.01 -6.26 51.41
C THR A 819 23.08 -5.33 50.60
N LEU A 820 23.40 -5.00 49.36
CA LEU A 820 22.56 -4.09 48.56
C LEU A 820 21.58 -4.80 47.60
N VAL A 821 21.73 -6.09 47.39
CA VAL A 821 20.87 -6.86 46.43
C VAL A 821 19.60 -7.39 47.13
N LEU A 822 19.56 -7.48 48.45
CA LEU A 822 18.43 -8.01 49.21
C LEU A 822 17.35 -6.96 49.57
N SER A 823 17.64 -5.66 49.43
CA SER A 823 16.65 -4.60 49.74
C SER A 823 15.75 -4.21 48.54
N VAL A 824 16.17 -4.49 47.31
CA VAL A 824 15.39 -4.18 46.09
C VAL A 824 14.36 -5.28 45.79
N ILE A 825 14.67 -6.53 46.12
CA ILE A 825 13.74 -7.66 45.90
C ILE A 825 12.60 -7.66 46.96
N GLY A 826 12.84 -7.17 48.16
CA GLY A 826 11.82 -7.05 49.20
C GLY A 826 10.74 -6.00 48.89
N SER A 827 11.07 -4.94 48.18
CA SER A 827 10.12 -3.86 47.84
C SER A 827 9.20 -4.21 46.68
N ILE A 828 9.63 -5.08 45.76
CA ILE A 828 8.80 -5.50 44.60
C ILE A 828 7.75 -6.55 45.02
N VAL A 829 8.02 -7.36 46.03
CA VAL A 829 7.08 -8.38 46.55
C VAL A 829 5.98 -7.73 47.37
N ILE A 830 6.27 -6.65 48.10
CA ILE A 830 5.26 -5.96 48.96
C ILE A 830 4.28 -5.15 48.08
N VAL A 831 4.73 -4.58 46.95
CA VAL A 831 3.85 -3.83 46.02
C VAL A 831 2.89 -4.77 45.28
N ASN A 832 3.31 -6.00 44.96
CA ASN A 832 2.42 -6.97 44.31
C ASN A 832 1.40 -7.62 45.26
N ILE A 833 1.64 -7.65 46.55
CA ILE A 833 0.66 -8.18 47.51
C ILE A 833 -0.40 -7.12 47.87
N ILE A 834 -0.07 -5.83 47.78
CA ILE A 834 -1.04 -4.75 48.06
C ILE A 834 -1.97 -4.50 46.84
N LEU A 835 -1.55 -4.80 45.61
CA LEU A 835 -2.36 -4.67 44.40
C LEU A 835 -3.31 -5.86 44.16
N SER A 836 -3.13 -6.99 44.82
CA SER A 836 -4.03 -8.16 44.65
C SER A 836 -5.11 -8.27 45.74
N THR A 837 -5.20 -7.31 46.67
CA THR A 837 -6.23 -7.31 47.77
C THR A 837 -7.22 -6.13 47.70
N THR A 838 -7.22 -5.35 46.57
CA THR A 838 -8.15 -4.22 46.36
C THR A 838 -8.78 -4.20 44.98
N ILE A 839 -9.20 -5.38 44.45
CA ILE A 839 -10.22 -5.47 43.36
C ILE A 839 -11.16 -6.61 43.74
#